data_a6825dfd724bd1b56976536a47f091cc
#
_entry.id   a6825dfd724bd1b56976536a47f091cc
#
_cell.length_a   1.000
_cell.length_b   1.000
_cell.length_c   1.000
_cell.angle_alpha   90.00
_cell.angle_beta   90.00
_cell.angle_gamma   90.00
#
_symmetry.space_group_name_H-M   'P 1'
#
loop_
_entity.id
_entity.type
_entity.pdbx_description
1 polymer ?
#
loop_
_entity_poly.entity_id
_entity_poly.type
_entity_poly.pdbx_seq_one_letter_code
_entity_poly.pdbx_strand_id
1 'polypeptide(L)'
;MPDSPKQSHNQPSLFDESHSSQTKVPGITRIFSGWNESVIRNTVDHLTRDWDPSSPLDLSDALLVVPTRNAGRRLRETLAIRAANHDTTVFPPLVTTPDFLISPDRMPSVALSNRVASSQETHWIWAALLLKLPLKEYRRNFPVDPVERSLRWACETSDDLLQVRRLLVESGHDFASAAETLAAEEMEPARWKELARLEAHAVNEAKQCGLNDEAVVQLSLPEQSQPPAEFTRLIVCGVADLRPLAASVLKTWSSHLPVELLVHAPPSESGRFDEFGRPAPAEWMNSAIPIPDPDTTIHRANNPKEQADLAFNLLRELESVPATAAIGIPDATITTPIQEVLAHEGLKGYDPAGRTLAGEGLYYLLKQLAEVIGTGSFSAFRLLLNVPGFANSILSDLSAAEDRSLTINRLIGKVDELIVYALPSRLEDAREAARRTGFSNDPLLAEAIDRMVQWRKRFRKEPFEDTLNELLSSIYLEHRFSRHDMTQAVLAEVAEGILTLTEELQQVAPAFRRPPGPEDQFEMLITSLASRRVYPDREPDEVDLQGWLELLWEDAPRLVVTGMNDHVVPEAIVGHAILPDTARRALGVQNNDDRFARDAYFLTSLIESRSAPGRRIDLIFGRENASGDPLRPSRLLFQCPSKELPSRTLHLFRDLALETPPSARSVAFSLKPRRLDKNNKVFQRTSPTALKQYLACPFRFYLKRGLSMSKVEIDKREMDAANFGNLVHRSLENFALDEEAPHFTERSEIVSYLHGELERQLFRRFGSERSTPIVIQHESARKRLSWWAAIEAEQRKAGWEIVSPEERFGNDQWPFQISGLTVAGCIDRIERHPEHGTRVVDFKTFSPGSGSHRNTVDSYHLVPLKRTEDENSFPDWMLVESGDGRLLRWTDLQLPLYVLAMKERDPKATITAAYATLGKSEAEVAIDQWTDLDEALLDSALACAEGAIQAIRDEQFWPPSEDAPPWDDFKDLLQPAAEDAVDPTGLTQ
;
A
#
# COMPACT_ATOMS: atom_id res chain seq x y z
N MET A 1 -80.55 -17.91 43.14
CA MET A 1 -81.76 -17.09 43.13
C MET A 1 -81.66 -16.05 44.23
N PRO A 2 -82.10 -14.86 44.03
CA PRO A 2 -82.33 -14.08 42.78
C PRO A 2 -81.43 -12.83 42.73
N ASP A 3 -81.36 -11.87 41.85
CA ASP A 3 -82.22 -11.38 40.79
C ASP A 3 -81.38 -10.61 39.75
N SER A 4 -81.70 -10.76 38.49
CA SER A 4 -81.41 -9.74 37.48
C SER A 4 -82.40 -8.57 37.63
N PRO A 5 -82.13 -7.32 37.19
CA PRO A 5 -82.47 -7.00 35.82
C PRO A 5 -81.78 -5.80 35.20
N LYS A 6 -81.96 -5.81 33.89
CA LYS A 6 -82.13 -4.69 32.96
C LYS A 6 -80.89 -4.18 32.15
N GLN A 7 -80.99 -4.61 30.87
CA GLN A 7 -80.39 -4.00 29.70
C GLN A 7 -80.66 -2.49 29.59
N SER A 8 -79.62 -1.74 29.22
CA SER A 8 -79.78 -0.57 28.38
C SER A 8 -78.72 -0.61 27.29
N HIS A 9 -79.14 -0.67 26.04
CA HIS A 9 -78.34 -0.53 24.87
C HIS A 9 -77.62 0.79 24.88
N ASN A 10 -76.24 0.76 24.76
CA ASN A 10 -75.43 1.76 24.13
C ASN A 10 -74.38 1.07 23.29
N GLN A 11 -74.41 1.29 21.98
CA GLN A 11 -73.41 0.91 21.02
C GLN A 11 -72.11 1.62 21.41
N PRO A 12 -70.97 0.92 21.44
CA PRO A 12 -69.69 1.62 21.52
C PRO A 12 -69.37 2.18 20.12
N SER A 13 -69.00 3.48 20.10
CA SER A 13 -68.47 4.16 18.96
C SER A 13 -67.17 3.54 18.61
N LEU A 14 -67.00 3.27 17.34
CA LEU A 14 -65.80 2.70 16.70
C LEU A 14 -64.69 3.73 16.55
N PHE A 15 -64.26 4.45 17.56
CA PHE A 15 -63.08 5.31 17.58
C PHE A 15 -62.68 5.63 19.02
N ASP A 16 -62.09 4.66 19.71
CA ASP A 16 -61.21 4.95 20.83
C ASP A 16 -59.77 5.00 20.25
N GLU A 17 -59.34 6.19 19.88
CA GLU A 17 -57.95 6.51 19.63
C GLU A 17 -57.17 6.38 20.94
N SER A 18 -56.49 5.27 21.11
CA SER A 18 -55.42 5.18 22.08
C SER A 18 -54.28 6.12 21.65
N HIS A 19 -54.34 7.34 22.18
CA HIS A 19 -53.25 8.29 22.10
C HIS A 19 -52.02 7.72 22.80
N SER A 20 -51.13 7.09 22.04
CA SER A 20 -49.70 7.06 22.36
C SER A 20 -49.26 8.52 22.40
N SER A 21 -48.78 8.99 23.52
CA SER A 21 -48.26 10.34 23.71
C SER A 21 -47.01 10.55 22.82
N GLN A 22 -47.24 10.89 21.55
CA GLN A 22 -46.19 11.43 20.68
C GLN A 22 -45.91 12.84 21.18
N THR A 23 -44.77 13.07 21.80
CA THR A 23 -44.25 14.40 22.11
C THR A 23 -43.97 15.10 20.76
N LYS A 24 -44.91 15.92 20.30
CA LYS A 24 -44.74 16.77 19.11
C LYS A 24 -43.78 17.90 19.47
N VAL A 25 -42.67 18.02 18.79
CA VAL A 25 -41.83 19.21 18.85
C VAL A 25 -42.60 20.34 18.10
N PRO A 26 -42.91 21.46 18.73
CA PRO A 26 -43.59 22.57 18.05
C PRO A 26 -42.76 23.04 16.85
N GLY A 27 -43.40 23.20 15.68
CA GLY A 27 -42.76 23.68 14.45
C GLY A 27 -42.05 22.61 13.61
N ILE A 28 -41.90 21.36 14.06
CA ILE A 28 -41.34 20.24 13.31
C ILE A 28 -42.45 19.29 12.87
N THR A 29 -42.51 19.01 11.56
CA THR A 29 -43.48 18.09 10.96
C THR A 29 -42.79 16.87 10.39
N ARG A 30 -43.14 15.64 10.81
CA ARG A 30 -42.68 14.39 10.22
C ARG A 30 -43.59 13.97 9.08
N ILE A 31 -43.00 13.68 7.91
CA ILE A 31 -43.73 13.25 6.72
C ILE A 31 -43.20 11.86 6.33
N PHE A 32 -44.09 10.87 6.33
CA PHE A 32 -43.75 9.49 5.98
C PHE A 32 -44.08 9.23 4.51
N SER A 33 -43.04 8.97 3.69
CA SER A 33 -43.15 8.87 2.22
C SER A 33 -43.43 7.48 1.67
N GLY A 34 -43.37 6.43 2.52
CA GLY A 34 -43.55 5.05 2.09
C GLY A 34 -42.27 4.42 1.52
N TRP A 35 -42.33 3.12 1.14
CA TRP A 35 -41.28 2.36 0.53
C TRP A 35 -41.56 2.00 -0.95
N ASN A 36 -42.67 2.43 -1.52
CA ASN A 36 -43.03 2.04 -2.90
C ASN A 36 -42.08 2.61 -3.96
N GLU A 37 -41.44 3.73 -3.68
CA GLU A 37 -40.44 4.39 -4.52
C GLU A 37 -39.17 4.66 -3.72
N SER A 38 -38.08 5.00 -4.40
CA SER A 38 -36.81 5.36 -3.75
C SER A 38 -36.91 6.69 -2.98
N VAL A 39 -35.99 6.90 -2.01
CA VAL A 39 -35.90 8.17 -1.26
C VAL A 39 -35.83 9.37 -2.17
N ILE A 40 -35.02 9.29 -3.24
CA ILE A 40 -34.85 10.37 -4.21
C ILE A 40 -36.18 10.74 -4.87
N ARG A 41 -36.90 9.75 -5.41
CA ARG A 41 -38.18 10.00 -6.10
C ARG A 41 -39.20 10.56 -5.16
N ASN A 42 -39.35 9.96 -3.97
CA ASN A 42 -40.27 10.48 -2.92
C ASN A 42 -39.92 11.91 -2.54
N THR A 43 -38.67 12.27 -2.44
CA THR A 43 -38.20 13.63 -2.13
C THR A 43 -38.51 14.59 -3.28
N VAL A 44 -38.22 14.21 -4.53
CA VAL A 44 -38.55 15.05 -5.70
C VAL A 44 -40.05 15.24 -5.84
N ASP A 45 -40.87 14.20 -5.67
CA ASP A 45 -42.32 14.29 -5.76
C ASP A 45 -42.88 15.17 -4.61
N HIS A 46 -42.32 15.14 -3.42
CA HIS A 46 -42.66 16.03 -2.34
C HIS A 46 -42.33 17.49 -2.68
N LEU A 47 -41.14 17.75 -3.21
CA LEU A 47 -40.69 19.11 -3.56
C LEU A 47 -41.44 19.71 -4.75
N THR A 48 -41.94 18.86 -5.66
CA THR A 48 -42.64 19.30 -6.87
C THR A 48 -44.17 19.17 -6.77
N ARG A 49 -44.70 18.85 -5.59
CA ARG A 49 -46.16 18.61 -5.41
C ARG A 49 -47.04 19.75 -5.88
N ASP A 50 -46.68 21.00 -5.58
CA ASP A 50 -47.45 22.21 -5.87
C ASP A 50 -46.86 23.01 -7.04
N TRP A 51 -45.89 22.41 -7.75
CA TRP A 51 -45.24 23.06 -8.89
C TRP A 51 -46.10 23.02 -10.15
N ASP A 52 -46.24 24.16 -10.82
CA ASP A 52 -46.82 24.27 -12.13
C ASP A 52 -45.75 23.98 -13.20
N PRO A 53 -45.83 22.86 -13.98
CA PRO A 53 -44.83 22.49 -14.95
C PRO A 53 -44.67 23.50 -16.11
N SER A 54 -45.57 24.45 -16.27
CA SER A 54 -45.44 25.52 -17.27
C SER A 54 -44.50 26.67 -16.84
N SER A 55 -44.05 26.66 -15.59
CA SER A 55 -43.13 27.64 -15.01
C SER A 55 -41.83 27.02 -14.56
N PRO A 56 -40.71 27.76 -14.43
CA PRO A 56 -39.47 27.28 -13.83
C PRO A 56 -39.76 26.71 -12.42
N LEU A 57 -39.07 25.62 -12.11
CA LEU A 57 -39.07 25.03 -10.78
C LEU A 57 -38.18 25.86 -9.85
N ASP A 58 -38.77 26.72 -9.04
CA ASP A 58 -38.01 27.56 -8.10
C ASP A 58 -38.04 26.96 -6.70
N LEU A 59 -36.87 26.52 -6.24
CA LEU A 59 -36.62 25.95 -4.89
C LEU A 59 -35.49 26.73 -4.18
N SER A 60 -35.14 27.92 -4.67
CA SER A 60 -33.99 28.70 -4.18
C SER A 60 -34.18 29.18 -2.74
N ASP A 61 -35.42 29.23 -2.26
CA ASP A 61 -35.79 29.61 -0.88
C ASP A 61 -35.74 28.42 0.10
N ALA A 62 -35.46 27.21 -0.33
CA ALA A 62 -35.45 26.00 0.49
C ALA A 62 -34.03 25.58 0.88
N LEU A 63 -33.82 25.25 2.17
CA LEU A 63 -32.63 24.58 2.69
C LEU A 63 -32.93 23.08 2.83
N LEU A 64 -32.22 22.25 2.11
CA LEU A 64 -32.36 20.80 2.18
C LEU A 64 -31.16 20.15 2.87
N VAL A 65 -31.44 19.34 3.88
CA VAL A 65 -30.42 18.55 4.58
C VAL A 65 -30.56 17.09 4.18
N VAL A 66 -29.52 16.54 3.59
CA VAL A 66 -29.42 15.15 3.11
C VAL A 66 -28.25 14.44 3.80
N PRO A 67 -28.21 13.09 3.87
CA PRO A 67 -27.19 12.40 4.68
C PRO A 67 -25.76 12.56 4.12
N THR A 68 -25.57 12.63 2.81
CA THR A 68 -24.24 12.70 2.17
C THR A 68 -24.21 13.72 1.01
N ARG A 69 -23.00 14.14 0.65
CA ARG A 69 -22.78 15.00 -0.53
C ARG A 69 -23.26 14.34 -1.82
N ASN A 70 -23.06 13.02 -1.95
CA ASN A 70 -23.50 12.26 -3.11
C ASN A 70 -25.05 12.22 -3.21
N ALA A 71 -25.76 12.01 -2.10
CA ALA A 71 -27.22 12.14 -2.06
C ALA A 71 -27.68 13.53 -2.56
N GLY A 72 -26.97 14.60 -2.16
CA GLY A 72 -27.23 15.96 -2.64
C GLY A 72 -26.95 16.16 -4.13
N ARG A 73 -25.90 15.57 -4.68
CA ARG A 73 -25.60 15.58 -6.12
C ARG A 73 -26.75 14.91 -6.88
N ARG A 74 -27.08 13.67 -6.51
CA ARG A 74 -28.14 12.89 -7.16
C ARG A 74 -29.51 13.59 -7.09
N LEU A 75 -29.82 14.24 -5.97
CA LEU A 75 -31.05 15.00 -5.84
C LEU A 75 -31.11 16.19 -6.83
N ARG A 76 -30.02 16.97 -6.94
CA ARG A 76 -29.96 18.08 -7.91
C ARG A 76 -30.05 17.60 -9.36
N GLU A 77 -29.41 16.50 -9.71
CA GLU A 77 -29.50 15.87 -11.04
C GLU A 77 -30.94 15.44 -11.34
N THR A 78 -31.62 14.78 -10.37
CA THR A 78 -32.99 14.31 -10.56
C THR A 78 -33.97 15.47 -10.69
N LEU A 79 -33.79 16.56 -9.91
CA LEU A 79 -34.60 17.79 -10.07
C LEU A 79 -34.37 18.45 -11.44
N ALA A 80 -33.13 18.49 -11.92
CA ALA A 80 -32.82 19.03 -13.25
C ALA A 80 -33.47 18.19 -14.36
N ILE A 81 -33.40 16.86 -14.28
CA ILE A 81 -34.07 15.94 -15.20
C ILE A 81 -35.59 16.12 -15.13
N ARG A 82 -36.16 16.29 -13.94
CA ARG A 82 -37.62 16.53 -13.76
C ARG A 82 -38.06 17.80 -14.46
N ALA A 83 -37.33 18.90 -14.30
CA ALA A 83 -37.60 20.17 -14.96
C ALA A 83 -37.41 20.04 -16.50
N ALA A 84 -36.35 19.42 -16.96
CA ALA A 84 -36.06 19.22 -18.38
C ALA A 84 -37.14 18.38 -19.10
N ASN A 85 -37.71 17.38 -18.42
CA ASN A 85 -38.83 16.58 -18.97
C ASN A 85 -40.13 17.38 -19.22
N HIS A 86 -40.18 18.59 -18.71
CA HIS A 86 -41.29 19.56 -18.90
C HIS A 86 -40.83 20.79 -19.71
N ASP A 87 -39.71 20.73 -20.40
CA ASP A 87 -39.11 21.81 -21.20
C ASP A 87 -38.90 23.11 -20.42
N THR A 88 -38.57 22.98 -19.12
CA THR A 88 -38.35 24.12 -18.23
C THR A 88 -37.05 24.03 -17.46
N THR A 89 -36.74 25.03 -16.63
CA THR A 89 -35.49 25.12 -15.87
C THR A 89 -35.74 24.97 -14.36
N VAL A 90 -34.71 24.69 -13.60
CA VAL A 90 -34.73 24.62 -12.13
C VAL A 90 -33.79 25.69 -11.54
N PHE A 91 -34.30 26.41 -10.54
CA PHE A 91 -33.50 27.13 -9.55
C PHE A 91 -33.34 26.22 -8.35
N PRO A 92 -32.17 25.59 -8.18
CA PRO A 92 -31.99 24.50 -7.21
C PRO A 92 -32.03 25.03 -5.78
N PRO A 93 -32.47 24.21 -4.81
CA PRO A 93 -32.34 24.51 -3.40
C PRO A 93 -30.89 24.48 -2.95
N LEU A 94 -30.58 25.07 -1.80
CA LEU A 94 -29.32 24.79 -1.13
C LEU A 94 -29.41 23.39 -0.52
N VAL A 95 -28.64 22.43 -1.08
CA VAL A 95 -28.57 21.06 -0.57
C VAL A 95 -27.26 20.88 0.21
N THR A 96 -27.37 20.43 1.45
CA THR A 96 -26.24 20.28 2.39
C THR A 96 -26.37 19.02 3.25
N THR A 97 -25.40 18.78 4.11
CA THR A 97 -25.38 17.67 5.08
C THR A 97 -25.68 18.16 6.50
N PRO A 98 -25.99 17.28 7.47
CA PRO A 98 -26.25 17.70 8.86
C PRO A 98 -25.11 18.52 9.48
N ASP A 99 -23.88 18.38 9.02
CA ASP A 99 -22.73 19.16 9.50
C ASP A 99 -22.91 20.68 9.28
N PHE A 100 -23.71 21.07 8.28
CA PHE A 100 -24.06 22.48 8.06
C PHE A 100 -24.68 23.12 9.28
N LEU A 101 -25.55 22.38 9.98
CA LEU A 101 -26.29 22.86 11.17
C LEU A 101 -25.39 23.16 12.37
N ILE A 102 -24.22 22.52 12.39
CA ILE A 102 -23.22 22.64 13.46
C ILE A 102 -21.89 23.27 12.98
N SER A 103 -21.88 23.86 11.79
CA SER A 103 -20.70 24.54 11.23
C SER A 103 -20.69 26.03 11.59
N PRO A 104 -19.76 26.49 12.45
CA PRO A 104 -19.70 27.88 12.87
C PRO A 104 -19.50 28.87 11.73
N ASP A 105 -18.71 28.50 10.73
CA ASP A 105 -18.40 29.36 9.57
C ASP A 105 -19.63 29.64 8.68
N ARG A 106 -20.66 28.84 8.79
CA ARG A 106 -21.91 28.94 8.03
C ARG A 106 -23.01 29.70 8.78
N MET A 107 -22.68 30.20 9.99
CA MET A 107 -23.64 30.84 10.91
C MET A 107 -23.32 32.33 11.10
N PRO A 108 -23.76 33.22 10.17
CA PRO A 108 -23.46 34.65 10.25
C PRO A 108 -24.05 35.34 11.47
N SER A 109 -25.03 34.72 12.14
CA SER A 109 -25.66 35.22 13.35
C SER A 109 -24.75 35.14 14.60
N VAL A 110 -23.72 34.32 14.59
CA VAL A 110 -22.81 34.14 15.74
C VAL A 110 -21.63 35.13 15.63
N ALA A 111 -21.65 36.17 16.50
CA ALA A 111 -20.57 37.16 16.55
C ALA A 111 -19.33 36.57 17.23
N LEU A 112 -18.31 36.28 16.48
CA LEU A 112 -17.04 35.78 16.97
C LEU A 112 -15.97 36.88 17.02
N SER A 113 -15.19 36.90 18.10
CA SER A 113 -14.08 37.86 18.27
C SER A 113 -12.87 37.53 17.38
N ASN A 114 -12.64 36.25 17.13
CA ASN A 114 -11.59 35.70 16.30
C ASN A 114 -12.18 34.70 15.31
N ARG A 115 -11.42 34.29 14.30
CA ARG A 115 -11.83 33.17 13.44
C ARG A 115 -11.80 31.85 14.21
N VAL A 116 -12.57 30.90 13.76
CA VAL A 116 -12.58 29.54 14.30
C VAL A 116 -11.35 28.78 13.81
N ALA A 117 -10.73 28.01 14.71
CA ALA A 117 -9.64 27.12 14.34
C ALA A 117 -10.12 26.03 13.38
N SER A 118 -9.34 25.74 12.37
CA SER A 118 -9.60 24.57 11.53
C SER A 118 -9.40 23.28 12.34
N SER A 119 -9.92 22.17 11.84
CA SER A 119 -9.68 20.87 12.46
C SER A 119 -8.18 20.54 12.54
N GLN A 120 -7.40 20.97 11.55
CA GLN A 120 -5.96 20.76 11.51
C GLN A 120 -5.21 21.65 12.51
N GLU A 121 -5.58 22.92 12.63
CA GLU A 121 -5.03 23.81 13.65
C GLU A 121 -5.34 23.30 15.06
N THR A 122 -6.56 22.84 15.29
CA THR A 122 -6.96 22.21 16.54
C THR A 122 -6.09 21.01 16.86
N HIS A 123 -5.89 20.11 15.88
CA HIS A 123 -5.03 18.95 16.03
C HIS A 123 -3.59 19.31 16.42
N TRP A 124 -2.98 20.29 15.76
CA TRP A 124 -1.61 20.72 16.07
C TRP A 124 -1.51 21.46 17.42
N ILE A 125 -2.53 22.21 17.82
CA ILE A 125 -2.58 22.83 19.15
C ILE A 125 -2.59 21.75 20.24
N TRP A 126 -3.40 20.69 20.08
CA TRP A 126 -3.44 19.57 21.00
C TRP A 126 -2.12 18.80 21.03
N ALA A 127 -1.50 18.55 19.89
CA ALA A 127 -0.19 17.91 19.80
C ALA A 127 0.90 18.77 20.49
N ALA A 128 0.92 20.08 20.26
CA ALA A 128 1.84 21.00 20.92
C ALA A 128 1.64 21.01 22.44
N LEU A 129 0.39 20.95 22.91
CA LEU A 129 0.07 20.85 24.32
C LEU A 129 0.58 19.52 24.91
N LEU A 130 0.33 18.41 24.27
CA LEU A 130 0.81 17.08 24.69
C LEU A 130 2.32 17.01 24.83
N LEU A 131 3.08 17.71 23.99
CA LEU A 131 4.54 17.81 24.10
C LEU A 131 5.01 18.58 25.36
N LYS A 132 4.20 19.53 25.86
CA LYS A 132 4.52 20.38 27.01
C LYS A 132 4.01 19.79 28.34
N LEU A 133 2.95 18.99 28.27
CA LEU A 133 2.14 18.59 29.44
C LEU A 133 2.96 17.77 30.45
N PRO A 134 2.83 18.03 31.76
CA PRO A 134 3.41 17.15 32.79
C PRO A 134 2.59 15.86 32.92
N LEU A 135 2.92 14.83 32.14
CA LEU A 135 2.16 13.56 32.07
C LEU A 135 1.92 12.89 33.42
N LYS A 136 2.77 13.20 34.41
CA LYS A 136 2.61 12.71 35.79
C LYS A 136 1.30 13.16 36.46
N GLU A 137 0.71 14.27 36.00
CA GLU A 137 -0.56 14.80 36.49
C GLU A 137 -1.78 14.21 35.80
N TYR A 138 -1.56 13.41 34.74
CA TYR A 138 -2.56 12.81 33.86
C TYR A 138 -2.43 11.28 33.78
N ARG A 139 -2.03 10.64 34.91
CA ARG A 139 -1.72 9.20 34.96
C ARG A 139 -2.90 8.27 34.70
N ARG A 140 -4.12 8.75 34.82
CA ARG A 140 -5.32 7.97 34.47
C ARG A 140 -5.47 7.78 32.96
N ASN A 141 -5.01 8.77 32.19
CA ASN A 141 -5.00 8.72 30.73
C ASN A 141 -3.66 8.29 30.13
N PHE A 142 -2.55 8.66 30.80
CA PHE A 142 -1.18 8.31 30.41
C PHE A 142 -0.50 7.52 31.52
N PRO A 143 -0.85 6.24 31.74
CA PRO A 143 -0.31 5.44 32.86
C PRO A 143 1.20 5.20 32.74
N VAL A 144 1.70 5.12 31.51
CA VAL A 144 3.12 4.90 31.19
C VAL A 144 3.64 6.09 30.38
N ASP A 145 4.84 6.56 30.68
CA ASP A 145 5.50 7.57 29.86
C ASP A 145 5.88 6.96 28.50
N PRO A 146 5.69 7.67 27.38
CA PRO A 146 6.12 7.18 26.07
C PRO A 146 7.64 6.98 26.07
N VAL A 147 8.11 6.00 25.30
CA VAL A 147 9.56 5.71 25.14
C VAL A 147 10.29 6.95 24.61
N GLU A 148 9.67 7.63 23.66
CA GLU A 148 10.12 8.91 23.15
C GLU A 148 8.91 9.85 23.03
N ARG A 149 9.05 11.06 23.55
CA ARG A 149 8.02 12.09 23.48
C ARG A 149 8.21 12.92 22.20
N SER A 150 8.01 12.24 21.08
CA SER A 150 8.13 12.79 19.74
C SER A 150 6.87 13.55 19.31
N LEU A 151 6.99 14.37 18.25
CA LEU A 151 5.84 15.01 17.62
C LEU A 151 4.86 13.97 17.08
N ARG A 152 5.36 12.90 16.49
CA ARG A 152 4.55 11.80 15.98
C ARG A 152 3.65 11.20 17.05
N TRP A 153 4.22 10.85 18.22
CA TRP A 153 3.44 10.37 19.36
C TRP A 153 2.37 11.38 19.78
N ALA A 154 2.71 12.68 19.79
CA ALA A 154 1.78 13.74 20.17
C ALA A 154 0.63 13.89 19.16
N CYS A 155 0.91 13.80 17.86
CA CYS A 155 -0.09 13.83 16.79
C CYS A 155 -1.02 12.61 16.85
N GLU A 156 -0.47 11.38 16.94
CA GLU A 156 -1.28 10.15 17.05
C GLU A 156 -2.18 10.18 18.29
N THR A 157 -1.66 10.62 19.43
CA THR A 157 -2.45 10.78 20.68
C THR A 157 -3.51 11.88 20.55
N SER A 158 -3.19 12.97 19.88
CA SER A 158 -4.12 14.06 19.59
C SER A 158 -5.30 13.60 18.73
N ASP A 159 -5.03 12.80 17.69
CA ASP A 159 -6.06 12.23 16.83
C ASP A 159 -7.06 11.39 17.64
N ASP A 160 -6.57 10.49 18.50
CA ASP A 160 -7.42 9.66 19.36
C ASP A 160 -8.31 10.50 20.30
N LEU A 161 -7.75 11.52 20.91
CA LEU A 161 -8.48 12.41 21.84
C LEU A 161 -9.50 13.28 21.10
N LEU A 162 -9.13 13.82 19.95
CA LEU A 162 -10.03 14.66 19.14
C LEU A 162 -11.14 13.86 18.50
N GLN A 163 -10.92 12.61 18.16
CA GLN A 163 -11.97 11.71 17.70
C GLN A 163 -13.04 11.51 18.80
N VAL A 164 -12.61 11.27 20.04
CA VAL A 164 -13.53 11.18 21.19
C VAL A 164 -14.23 12.50 21.41
N ARG A 165 -13.50 13.62 21.41
CA ARG A 165 -14.07 14.96 21.59
C ARG A 165 -15.14 15.28 20.57
N ARG A 166 -14.92 14.95 19.29
CA ARG A 166 -15.91 15.15 18.22
C ARG A 166 -17.22 14.42 18.52
N LEU A 167 -17.13 13.14 18.91
CA LEU A 167 -18.31 12.34 19.25
C LEU A 167 -19.09 12.93 20.43
N LEU A 168 -18.39 13.45 21.43
CA LEU A 168 -19.01 14.15 22.57
C LEU A 168 -19.70 15.42 22.11
N VAL A 169 -19.03 16.28 21.35
CA VAL A 169 -19.58 17.54 20.84
C VAL A 169 -20.79 17.31 19.95
N GLU A 170 -20.74 16.36 19.03
CA GLU A 170 -21.90 15.98 18.20
C GLU A 170 -23.11 15.52 19.04
N SER A 171 -22.85 15.08 20.28
CA SER A 171 -23.89 14.66 21.24
C SER A 171 -24.25 15.76 22.24
N GLY A 172 -23.67 16.97 22.12
CA GLY A 172 -23.94 18.12 22.98
C GLY A 172 -23.08 18.16 24.25
N HIS A 173 -21.98 17.44 24.33
CA HIS A 173 -21.08 17.38 25.47
C HIS A 173 -19.67 17.89 25.14
N ASP A 174 -19.05 18.54 26.10
CA ASP A 174 -17.61 18.66 26.23
C ASP A 174 -17.07 17.61 27.22
N PHE A 175 -15.76 17.52 27.42
CA PHE A 175 -15.21 16.60 28.42
C PHE A 175 -15.63 16.94 29.86
N ALA A 176 -16.00 18.19 30.17
CA ALA A 176 -16.41 18.59 31.51
C ALA A 176 -17.82 18.08 31.79
N SER A 177 -18.80 18.32 30.93
CA SER A 177 -20.16 17.82 31.07
C SER A 177 -20.24 16.30 30.99
N ALA A 178 -19.41 15.69 30.14
CA ALA A 178 -19.27 14.23 30.09
C ALA A 178 -18.74 13.68 31.42
N ALA A 179 -17.77 14.35 32.06
CA ALA A 179 -17.23 13.95 33.36
C ALA A 179 -18.29 14.05 34.48
N GLU A 180 -19.18 15.04 34.43
CA GLU A 180 -20.27 15.15 35.38
C GLU A 180 -21.30 14.03 35.20
N THR A 181 -21.73 13.78 33.99
CA THR A 181 -22.71 12.72 33.67
C THR A 181 -22.17 11.33 34.03
N LEU A 182 -20.95 11.01 33.66
CA LEU A 182 -20.33 9.71 33.93
C LEU A 182 -19.96 9.53 35.42
N ALA A 183 -19.73 10.62 36.15
CA ALA A 183 -19.53 10.55 37.59
C ALA A 183 -20.79 10.12 38.35
N ALA A 184 -21.98 10.54 37.87
CA ALA A 184 -23.25 10.08 38.41
C ALA A 184 -23.49 8.57 38.23
N GLU A 185 -22.93 8.00 37.18
CA GLU A 185 -22.96 6.57 36.86
C GLU A 185 -21.74 5.80 37.42
N GLU A 186 -20.88 6.41 38.21
CA GLU A 186 -19.64 5.86 38.77
C GLU A 186 -18.62 5.34 37.69
N MET A 187 -18.67 5.86 36.47
CA MET A 187 -17.82 5.45 35.35
C MET A 187 -16.54 6.29 35.25
N GLU A 188 -15.44 5.81 35.86
CA GLU A 188 -14.09 6.40 35.80
C GLU A 188 -14.00 7.93 36.02
N PRO A 189 -14.64 8.52 37.04
CA PRO A 189 -14.78 9.97 37.16
C PRO A 189 -13.45 10.72 37.23
N ALA A 190 -12.40 10.11 37.78
CA ALA A 190 -11.08 10.72 37.88
C ALA A 190 -10.39 10.87 36.50
N ARG A 191 -10.59 9.89 35.61
CA ARG A 191 -10.04 9.89 34.24
C ARG A 191 -10.69 11.01 33.41
N TRP A 192 -12.00 11.11 33.46
CA TRP A 192 -12.74 12.13 32.72
C TRP A 192 -12.44 13.55 33.21
N LYS A 193 -12.24 13.75 34.50
CA LYS A 193 -11.77 15.04 35.06
C LYS A 193 -10.37 15.42 34.56
N GLU A 194 -9.48 14.47 34.33
CA GLU A 194 -8.18 14.75 33.71
C GLU A 194 -8.37 15.21 32.25
N LEU A 195 -9.26 14.56 31.47
CA LEU A 195 -9.56 14.95 30.09
C LEU A 195 -10.17 16.35 30.02
N ALA A 196 -11.11 16.69 30.91
CA ALA A 196 -11.68 18.02 31.00
C ALA A 196 -10.63 19.13 31.26
N ARG A 197 -9.66 18.84 32.15
CA ARG A 197 -8.53 19.78 32.37
C ARG A 197 -7.64 19.92 31.13
N LEU A 198 -7.40 18.82 30.43
CA LEU A 198 -6.63 18.82 29.19
C LEU A 198 -7.30 19.68 28.13
N GLU A 199 -8.62 19.51 27.94
CA GLU A 199 -9.43 20.31 27.03
C GLU A 199 -9.38 21.81 27.36
N ALA A 200 -9.56 22.16 28.64
CA ALA A 200 -9.48 23.55 29.08
C ALA A 200 -8.11 24.20 28.76
N HIS A 201 -7.02 23.44 28.87
CA HIS A 201 -5.69 23.92 28.45
C HIS A 201 -5.63 24.10 26.94
N ALA A 202 -6.16 23.17 26.13
CA ALA A 202 -6.15 23.26 24.69
C ALA A 202 -6.97 24.47 24.18
N VAL A 203 -8.14 24.71 24.75
CA VAL A 203 -8.97 25.89 24.45
C VAL A 203 -8.23 27.19 24.78
N ASN A 204 -7.46 27.22 25.88
CA ASN A 204 -6.66 28.40 26.21
C ASN A 204 -5.47 28.59 25.25
N GLU A 205 -4.79 27.54 24.84
CA GLU A 205 -3.73 27.62 23.82
C GLU A 205 -4.29 28.13 22.48
N ALA A 206 -5.48 27.68 22.04
CA ALA A 206 -6.14 28.20 20.84
C ALA A 206 -6.36 29.73 20.93
N LYS A 207 -6.85 30.22 22.08
CA LYS A 207 -7.02 31.67 22.33
C LYS A 207 -5.69 32.43 22.26
N GLN A 208 -4.60 31.87 22.76
CA GLN A 208 -3.27 32.46 22.67
C GLN A 208 -2.79 32.55 21.21
N CYS A 209 -3.19 31.61 20.35
CA CYS A 209 -2.95 31.66 18.92
C CYS A 209 -3.91 32.62 18.16
N GLY A 210 -4.79 33.36 18.86
CA GLY A 210 -5.78 34.24 18.26
C GLY A 210 -6.94 33.51 17.57
N LEU A 211 -7.25 32.29 18.00
CA LEU A 211 -8.27 31.41 17.42
C LEU A 211 -9.38 31.13 18.43
N ASN A 212 -10.61 30.97 17.95
CA ASN A 212 -11.69 30.36 18.73
C ASN A 212 -11.66 28.84 18.54
N ASP A 213 -11.80 28.10 19.62
CA ASP A 213 -11.91 26.64 19.55
C ASP A 213 -13.26 26.24 18.94
N GLU A 214 -13.21 25.40 17.90
CA GLU A 214 -14.38 24.99 17.13
C GLU A 214 -15.45 24.33 17.99
N ALA A 215 -15.08 23.39 18.86
CA ALA A 215 -16.02 22.64 19.70
C ALA A 215 -16.77 23.54 20.68
N VAL A 216 -16.08 24.56 21.24
CA VAL A 216 -16.73 25.56 22.14
C VAL A 216 -17.77 26.36 21.36
N VAL A 217 -17.49 26.76 20.14
CA VAL A 217 -18.45 27.49 19.31
C VAL A 217 -19.62 26.59 18.92
N GLN A 218 -19.33 25.33 18.48
CA GLN A 218 -20.37 24.37 18.11
C GLN A 218 -21.38 24.12 19.24
N LEU A 219 -20.92 23.94 20.47
CA LEU A 219 -21.78 23.70 21.63
C LEU A 219 -22.64 24.90 21.97
N SER A 220 -22.27 26.12 21.55
CA SER A 220 -23.08 27.34 21.76
C SER A 220 -24.16 27.56 20.69
N LEU A 221 -24.09 26.84 19.55
CA LEU A 221 -24.98 27.04 18.40
C LEU A 221 -26.47 26.85 18.72
N PRO A 222 -26.90 25.86 19.51
CA PRO A 222 -28.33 25.69 19.84
C PRO A 222 -28.96 26.92 20.48
N GLU A 223 -28.18 27.73 21.21
CA GLU A 223 -28.68 28.93 21.90
C GLU A 223 -28.50 30.21 21.08
N GLN A 224 -27.50 30.26 20.21
CA GLN A 224 -27.05 31.49 19.56
C GLN A 224 -27.33 31.55 18.06
N SER A 225 -27.58 30.40 17.41
CA SER A 225 -27.76 30.38 15.96
C SER A 225 -29.20 30.67 15.54
N GLN A 226 -29.33 31.34 14.39
CA GLN A 226 -30.58 31.54 13.67
C GLN A 226 -30.41 31.03 12.23
N PRO A 227 -31.52 30.56 11.61
CA PRO A 227 -31.46 30.17 10.21
C PRO A 227 -31.07 31.36 9.32
N PRO A 228 -30.31 31.15 8.25
CA PRO A 228 -30.06 32.21 7.26
C PRO A 228 -31.34 32.76 6.70
N ALA A 229 -31.42 34.10 6.58
CA ALA A 229 -32.66 34.82 6.26
C ALA A 229 -33.20 34.58 4.84
N GLU A 230 -32.37 34.05 3.95
CA GLU A 230 -32.74 33.69 2.59
C GLU A 230 -33.69 32.48 2.51
N PHE A 231 -33.73 31.63 3.54
CA PHE A 231 -34.55 30.42 3.53
C PHE A 231 -35.90 30.62 4.24
N THR A 232 -36.94 30.18 3.57
CA THR A 232 -38.32 30.23 4.09
C THR A 232 -38.77 28.88 4.67
N ARG A 233 -38.06 27.78 4.32
CA ARG A 233 -38.33 26.40 4.80
C ARG A 233 -37.05 25.57 4.86
N LEU A 234 -37.05 24.62 5.80
CA LEU A 234 -36.01 23.64 5.97
C LEU A 234 -36.59 22.24 5.87
N ILE A 235 -35.95 21.39 5.03
CA ILE A 235 -36.42 20.02 4.82
C ILE A 235 -35.24 19.07 5.06
N VAL A 236 -35.41 18.14 6.01
CA VAL A 236 -34.45 17.08 6.27
C VAL A 236 -34.91 15.81 5.59
N CYS A 237 -34.14 15.30 4.64
CA CYS A 237 -34.55 14.21 3.76
C CYS A 237 -33.76 12.95 4.03
N GLY A 238 -34.40 11.89 4.53
CA GLY A 238 -33.81 10.56 4.68
C GLY A 238 -32.52 10.51 5.52
N VAL A 239 -32.44 11.38 6.55
CA VAL A 239 -31.34 11.40 7.53
C VAL A 239 -31.72 10.57 8.74
N ALA A 240 -31.27 9.33 8.79
CA ALA A 240 -31.62 8.36 9.84
C ALA A 240 -30.73 8.46 11.10
N ASP A 241 -29.60 9.17 11.03
CA ASP A 241 -28.62 9.27 12.11
C ASP A 241 -28.29 10.72 12.50
N LEU A 242 -29.32 11.58 12.49
CA LEU A 242 -29.18 12.98 12.90
C LEU A 242 -28.60 13.07 14.30
N ARG A 243 -27.42 13.72 14.42
CA ARG A 243 -26.74 13.85 15.70
C ARG A 243 -27.50 14.75 16.69
N PRO A 244 -27.41 14.48 18.02
CA PRO A 244 -28.15 15.24 19.03
C PRO A 244 -27.91 16.76 18.98
N LEU A 245 -26.68 17.21 18.75
CA LEU A 245 -26.37 18.63 18.63
C LEU A 245 -27.11 19.28 17.43
N ALA A 246 -27.05 18.64 16.26
CA ALA A 246 -27.77 19.10 15.07
C ALA A 246 -29.28 19.10 15.27
N ALA A 247 -29.83 18.08 15.96
CA ALA A 247 -31.24 18.01 16.34
C ALA A 247 -31.63 19.19 17.27
N SER A 248 -30.76 19.57 18.20
CA SER A 248 -30.98 20.72 19.09
C SER A 248 -31.02 22.05 18.33
N VAL A 249 -30.13 22.21 17.33
CA VAL A 249 -30.14 23.38 16.42
C VAL A 249 -31.44 23.42 15.61
N LEU A 250 -31.85 22.28 15.03
CA LEU A 250 -33.12 22.19 14.29
C LEU A 250 -34.32 22.56 15.15
N LYS A 251 -34.33 22.11 16.39
CA LYS A 251 -35.37 22.46 17.35
C LYS A 251 -35.45 23.97 17.61
N THR A 252 -34.32 24.63 17.76
CA THR A 252 -34.26 26.11 17.92
C THR A 252 -34.74 26.79 16.64
N TRP A 253 -34.28 26.37 15.46
CA TRP A 253 -34.65 26.95 14.18
C TRP A 253 -36.12 26.75 13.85
N SER A 254 -36.75 25.67 14.34
CA SER A 254 -38.18 25.39 14.11
C SER A 254 -39.10 26.46 14.70
N SER A 255 -38.61 27.33 15.59
CA SER A 255 -39.32 28.51 16.08
C SER A 255 -39.31 29.70 15.12
N HIS A 256 -38.44 29.68 14.09
CA HIS A 256 -38.24 30.77 13.15
C HIS A 256 -38.75 30.44 11.74
N LEU A 257 -38.66 29.16 11.33
CA LEU A 257 -39.14 28.69 10.02
C LEU A 257 -39.73 27.27 10.15
N PRO A 258 -40.63 26.83 9.25
CA PRO A 258 -41.14 25.47 9.22
C PRO A 258 -40.06 24.47 8.91
N VAL A 259 -39.99 23.39 9.69
CA VAL A 259 -39.06 22.27 9.51
C VAL A 259 -39.86 21.01 9.16
N GLU A 260 -39.55 20.41 8.04
CA GLU A 260 -40.13 19.15 7.59
C GLU A 260 -39.06 18.03 7.65
N LEU A 261 -39.44 16.88 8.20
CA LEU A 261 -38.60 15.68 8.27
C LEU A 261 -39.21 14.60 7.39
N LEU A 262 -38.62 14.34 6.22
CA LEU A 262 -39.04 13.28 5.30
C LEU A 262 -38.42 11.96 5.74
N VAL A 263 -39.28 11.08 6.30
CA VAL A 263 -38.91 9.74 6.73
C VAL A 263 -39.31 8.74 5.65
N HIS A 264 -38.37 7.93 5.18
CA HIS A 264 -38.58 6.93 4.14
C HIS A 264 -39.18 5.65 4.73
N ALA A 265 -40.37 5.72 5.14
CA ALA A 265 -41.17 4.61 5.70
C ALA A 265 -42.66 4.88 5.51
N PRO A 266 -43.53 3.86 5.49
CA PRO A 266 -44.98 4.09 5.47
C PRO A 266 -45.48 4.66 6.80
N PRO A 267 -46.60 5.39 6.80
CA PRO A 267 -47.19 5.99 8.01
C PRO A 267 -47.47 4.94 9.12
N SER A 268 -47.74 3.69 8.76
CA SER A 268 -47.94 2.58 9.72
C SER A 268 -46.73 2.31 10.60
N GLU A 269 -45.53 2.65 10.14
CA GLU A 269 -44.26 2.44 10.83
C GLU A 269 -43.84 3.63 11.71
N SER A 270 -44.67 4.70 11.77
CA SER A 270 -44.34 5.95 12.43
C SER A 270 -43.96 5.83 13.92
N GLY A 271 -44.46 4.80 14.61
CA GLY A 271 -44.10 4.50 16.00
C GLY A 271 -42.71 3.93 16.20
N ARG A 272 -42.03 3.50 15.12
CA ARG A 272 -40.68 2.96 15.15
C ARG A 272 -39.62 4.02 14.99
N PHE A 273 -39.97 5.29 14.93
CA PHE A 273 -39.09 6.42 14.78
C PHE A 273 -39.34 7.46 15.87
N ASP A 274 -38.26 8.08 16.33
CA ASP A 274 -38.36 9.17 17.29
C ASP A 274 -38.89 10.48 16.68
N GLU A 275 -38.93 11.54 17.48
CA GLU A 275 -39.45 12.87 17.08
C GLU A 275 -38.64 13.52 15.95
N PHE A 276 -37.35 13.11 15.72
CA PHE A 276 -36.48 13.59 14.66
C PHE A 276 -36.38 12.62 13.45
N GLY A 277 -37.22 11.58 13.44
CA GLY A 277 -37.21 10.58 12.36
C GLY A 277 -36.05 9.56 12.43
N ARG A 278 -35.38 9.44 13.59
CA ARG A 278 -34.34 8.41 13.80
C ARG A 278 -34.97 7.09 14.18
N PRO A 279 -34.47 5.94 13.70
CA PRO A 279 -34.97 4.63 14.09
C PRO A 279 -34.81 4.37 15.58
N ALA A 280 -35.88 3.97 16.26
CA ALA A 280 -35.88 3.65 17.68
C ALA A 280 -35.27 2.25 17.95
N PRO A 281 -34.16 2.11 18.70
CA PRO A 281 -33.49 0.83 18.91
C PRO A 281 -34.41 -0.28 19.44
N ALA A 282 -35.30 0.03 20.42
CA ALA A 282 -36.20 -0.95 21.01
C ALA A 282 -37.12 -1.62 19.97
N GLU A 283 -37.49 -0.90 18.91
CA GLU A 283 -38.42 -1.34 17.88
C GLU A 283 -37.70 -2.09 16.71
N TRP A 284 -36.47 -1.68 16.39
CA TRP A 284 -35.75 -2.24 15.24
C TRP A 284 -34.85 -3.42 15.57
N MET A 285 -34.33 -3.50 16.80
CA MET A 285 -33.42 -4.59 17.19
C MET A 285 -34.06 -5.98 17.17
N ASN A 286 -35.39 -6.05 17.36
CA ASN A 286 -36.14 -7.29 17.43
C ASN A 286 -37.08 -7.51 16.23
N SER A 287 -37.01 -6.65 15.21
CA SER A 287 -37.87 -6.75 14.03
C SER A 287 -37.34 -7.78 13.02
N ALA A 288 -38.23 -8.56 12.40
CA ALA A 288 -37.85 -9.40 11.28
C ALA A 288 -37.62 -8.55 10.02
N ILE A 289 -36.55 -8.83 9.30
CA ILE A 289 -36.25 -8.21 8.00
C ILE A 289 -36.80 -9.11 6.89
N PRO A 290 -37.65 -8.59 5.99
CA PRO A 290 -38.37 -9.39 5.00
C PRO A 290 -37.52 -9.70 3.78
N ILE A 291 -36.44 -10.50 3.93
CA ILE A 291 -35.60 -10.90 2.80
C ILE A 291 -36.40 -11.88 1.91
N PRO A 292 -36.71 -11.52 0.66
CA PRO A 292 -37.44 -12.37 -0.25
C PRO A 292 -36.53 -13.54 -0.71
N ASP A 293 -37.08 -14.73 -0.78
CA ASP A 293 -36.40 -15.94 -1.28
C ASP A 293 -34.92 -16.01 -0.88
N PRO A 294 -34.60 -16.18 0.42
CA PRO A 294 -33.24 -16.03 0.94
C PRO A 294 -32.19 -16.89 0.23
N ASP A 295 -32.61 -18.07 -0.29
CA ASP A 295 -31.72 -18.98 -1.01
C ASP A 295 -31.24 -18.44 -2.36
N THR A 296 -31.93 -17.45 -2.93
CA THR A 296 -31.59 -16.78 -4.18
C THR A 296 -31.17 -15.32 -4.03
N THR A 297 -31.36 -14.75 -2.84
CA THR A 297 -31.05 -13.35 -2.54
C THR A 297 -29.77 -13.21 -1.75
N ILE A 298 -29.45 -14.21 -0.88
CA ILE A 298 -28.24 -14.18 -0.07
C ILE A 298 -27.19 -15.08 -0.71
N HIS A 299 -26.06 -14.52 -1.02
CA HIS A 299 -24.96 -15.21 -1.68
C HIS A 299 -23.73 -15.22 -0.78
N ARG A 300 -22.90 -16.26 -0.93
CA ARG A 300 -21.67 -16.44 -0.20
C ARG A 300 -20.47 -16.45 -1.14
N ALA A 301 -19.41 -15.77 -0.77
CA ALA A 301 -18.10 -15.82 -1.42
C ALA A 301 -17.01 -16.14 -0.38
N ASN A 302 -15.84 -16.63 -0.81
CA ASN A 302 -14.77 -16.95 0.12
C ASN A 302 -14.02 -15.68 0.56
N ASN A 303 -13.65 -14.81 -0.37
CA ASN A 303 -12.77 -13.67 -0.14
C ASN A 303 -13.27 -12.43 -0.91
N PRO A 304 -12.63 -11.25 -0.74
CA PRO A 304 -13.03 -10.02 -1.41
C PRO A 304 -13.04 -10.11 -2.94
N LYS A 305 -12.10 -10.85 -3.54
CA LYS A 305 -12.04 -11.02 -5.00
C LYS A 305 -13.24 -11.82 -5.51
N GLU A 306 -13.56 -12.93 -4.85
CA GLU A 306 -14.75 -13.71 -5.23
C GLU A 306 -16.05 -12.93 -5.00
N GLN A 307 -16.13 -12.06 -3.98
CA GLN A 307 -17.27 -11.16 -3.82
C GLN A 307 -17.44 -10.25 -5.03
N ALA A 308 -16.34 -9.69 -5.53
CA ALA A 308 -16.33 -8.82 -6.70
C ALA A 308 -16.76 -9.58 -7.98
N ASP A 309 -16.19 -10.77 -8.21
CA ASP A 309 -16.55 -11.62 -9.33
C ASP A 309 -18.03 -11.99 -9.30
N LEU A 310 -18.54 -12.38 -8.13
CA LEU A 310 -19.94 -12.75 -7.95
C LEU A 310 -20.86 -11.54 -8.14
N ALA A 311 -20.51 -10.39 -7.62
CA ALA A 311 -21.27 -9.15 -7.78
C ALA A 311 -21.44 -8.81 -9.27
N PHE A 312 -20.37 -8.87 -10.05
CA PHE A 312 -20.44 -8.64 -11.49
C PHE A 312 -21.25 -9.72 -12.21
N ASN A 313 -21.07 -11.00 -11.89
CA ASN A 313 -21.81 -12.10 -12.50
C ASN A 313 -23.32 -11.95 -12.31
N LEU A 314 -23.78 -11.43 -11.18
CA LEU A 314 -25.20 -11.14 -10.93
C LEU A 314 -25.75 -9.98 -11.80
N LEU A 315 -24.88 -9.15 -12.36
CA LEU A 315 -25.22 -8.01 -13.21
C LEU A 315 -24.94 -8.25 -14.70
N ARG A 316 -24.20 -9.28 -15.04
CA ARG A 316 -23.68 -9.55 -16.40
C ARG A 316 -24.73 -9.64 -17.49
N GLU A 317 -25.94 -10.09 -17.16
CA GLU A 317 -27.03 -10.27 -18.11
C GLU A 317 -27.80 -8.97 -18.42
N LEU A 318 -27.46 -7.87 -17.78
CA LEU A 318 -28.12 -6.59 -18.00
C LEU A 318 -27.63 -5.93 -19.30
N GLU A 319 -28.54 -5.37 -20.09
CA GLU A 319 -28.21 -4.67 -21.33
C GLU A 319 -27.30 -3.45 -21.10
N SER A 320 -27.49 -2.76 -19.97
CA SER A 320 -26.67 -1.61 -19.56
C SER A 320 -26.51 -1.58 -18.05
N VAL A 321 -25.36 -2.04 -17.57
CA VAL A 321 -25.04 -2.05 -16.13
C VAL A 321 -25.01 -0.63 -15.55
N PRO A 322 -24.32 0.37 -16.17
CA PRO A 322 -24.27 1.72 -15.62
C PRO A 322 -25.64 2.42 -15.45
N ALA A 323 -26.60 2.09 -16.33
CA ALA A 323 -27.92 2.73 -16.30
C ALA A 323 -28.93 2.06 -15.36
N THR A 324 -28.72 0.78 -15.05
CA THR A 324 -29.74 -0.03 -14.38
C THR A 324 -29.29 -0.69 -13.08
N ALA A 325 -28.00 -0.61 -12.76
CA ALA A 325 -27.43 -1.29 -11.60
C ALA A 325 -26.52 -0.40 -10.78
N ALA A 326 -26.42 -0.72 -9.49
CA ALA A 326 -25.44 -0.16 -8.58
C ALA A 326 -24.86 -1.28 -7.67
N ILE A 327 -23.66 -1.05 -7.17
CA ILE A 327 -22.99 -1.98 -6.26
C ILE A 327 -22.78 -1.30 -4.91
N GLY A 328 -23.35 -1.88 -3.86
CA GLY A 328 -23.12 -1.49 -2.48
C GLY A 328 -21.82 -2.09 -1.96
N ILE A 329 -20.98 -1.25 -1.39
CA ILE A 329 -19.66 -1.62 -0.85
C ILE A 329 -19.55 -1.11 0.60
N PRO A 330 -20.19 -1.77 1.56
CA PRO A 330 -20.02 -1.46 2.97
C PRO A 330 -18.59 -1.63 3.48
N ASP A 331 -17.87 -2.61 2.94
CA ASP A 331 -16.46 -2.88 3.24
C ASP A 331 -15.56 -2.29 2.16
N ALA A 332 -14.86 -1.21 2.49
CA ALA A 332 -13.98 -0.52 1.56
C ALA A 332 -12.83 -1.40 0.99
N THR A 333 -12.50 -2.52 1.64
CA THR A 333 -11.47 -3.44 1.14
C THR A 333 -11.89 -4.16 -0.15
N ILE A 334 -13.19 -4.16 -0.45
CA ILE A 334 -13.76 -4.77 -1.66
C ILE A 334 -13.77 -3.78 -2.85
N THR A 335 -13.58 -2.48 -2.61
CA THR A 335 -13.64 -1.45 -3.67
C THR A 335 -12.65 -1.73 -4.80
N THR A 336 -11.37 -1.95 -4.49
CA THR A 336 -10.35 -2.23 -5.50
C THR A 336 -10.65 -3.50 -6.30
N PRO A 337 -10.94 -4.67 -5.70
CA PRO A 337 -11.38 -5.84 -6.45
C PRO A 337 -12.56 -5.59 -7.41
N ILE A 338 -13.57 -4.81 -6.99
CA ILE A 338 -14.70 -4.48 -7.88
C ILE A 338 -14.26 -3.58 -9.03
N GLN A 339 -13.45 -2.55 -8.77
CA GLN A 339 -12.92 -1.68 -9.82
C GLN A 339 -12.09 -2.46 -10.84
N GLU A 340 -11.29 -3.43 -10.40
CA GLU A 340 -10.52 -4.33 -11.26
C GLU A 340 -11.43 -5.21 -12.14
N VAL A 341 -12.49 -5.76 -11.55
CA VAL A 341 -13.46 -6.57 -12.31
C VAL A 341 -14.16 -5.72 -13.37
N LEU A 342 -14.65 -4.55 -12.99
CA LEU A 342 -15.32 -3.64 -13.91
C LEU A 342 -14.39 -3.19 -15.04
N ALA A 343 -13.15 -2.80 -14.72
CA ALA A 343 -12.15 -2.39 -15.72
C ALA A 343 -11.82 -3.52 -16.71
N HIS A 344 -11.74 -4.76 -16.24
CA HIS A 344 -11.51 -5.92 -17.10
C HIS A 344 -12.64 -6.12 -18.11
N GLU A 345 -13.86 -5.81 -17.71
CA GLU A 345 -15.06 -5.91 -18.57
C GLU A 345 -15.34 -4.61 -19.36
N GLY A 346 -14.40 -3.67 -19.36
CA GLY A 346 -14.50 -2.41 -20.09
C GLY A 346 -15.45 -1.40 -19.45
N LEU A 347 -15.82 -1.58 -18.19
CA LEU A 347 -16.64 -0.66 -17.41
C LEU A 347 -15.79 0.13 -16.41
N LYS A 348 -16.30 1.27 -15.98
CA LYS A 348 -15.71 2.09 -14.92
C LYS A 348 -16.63 2.08 -13.70
N GLY A 349 -16.05 2.13 -12.52
CA GLY A 349 -16.77 2.28 -11.25
C GLY A 349 -16.58 3.68 -10.69
N TYR A 350 -17.66 4.39 -10.38
CA TYR A 350 -17.66 5.65 -9.67
C TYR A 350 -17.77 5.42 -8.15
N ASP A 351 -16.73 5.80 -7.42
CA ASP A 351 -16.72 5.78 -5.95
C ASP A 351 -16.91 7.19 -5.38
N PRO A 352 -18.09 7.51 -4.82
CA PRO A 352 -18.35 8.82 -4.24
C PRO A 352 -17.54 9.11 -2.98
N ALA A 353 -16.94 8.11 -2.34
CA ALA A 353 -16.03 8.31 -1.22
C ALA A 353 -14.73 9.01 -1.64
N GLY A 354 -14.43 9.07 -2.94
CA GLY A 354 -13.25 9.71 -3.49
C GLY A 354 -11.96 8.95 -3.21
N ARG A 355 -10.86 9.46 -3.77
CA ARG A 355 -9.51 8.90 -3.60
C ARG A 355 -8.71 9.68 -2.57
N THR A 356 -7.91 8.99 -1.76
CA THR A 356 -7.00 9.66 -0.82
C THR A 356 -5.82 10.27 -1.56
N LEU A 357 -5.35 11.43 -1.10
CA LEU A 357 -4.14 12.07 -1.65
C LEU A 357 -2.86 11.27 -1.38
N ALA A 358 -2.89 10.31 -0.45
CA ALA A 358 -1.76 9.44 -0.14
C ALA A 358 -1.29 8.57 -1.33
N GLY A 359 -2.14 8.36 -2.34
CA GLY A 359 -1.81 7.66 -3.60
C GLY A 359 -1.19 8.56 -4.68
N GLU A 360 -1.13 9.87 -4.49
CA GLU A 360 -0.76 10.82 -5.53
C GLU A 360 0.77 11.08 -5.58
N GLY A 361 1.27 11.38 -6.79
CA GLY A 361 2.71 11.56 -7.01
C GLY A 361 3.33 12.68 -6.19
N LEU A 362 2.61 13.78 -5.95
CA LEU A 362 3.11 14.89 -5.12
C LEU A 362 3.20 14.50 -3.64
N TYR A 363 2.28 13.70 -3.12
CA TYR A 363 2.38 13.14 -1.77
C TYR A 363 3.63 12.25 -1.64
N TYR A 364 3.86 11.39 -2.64
CA TYR A 364 5.05 10.55 -2.69
C TYR A 364 6.34 11.38 -2.72
N LEU A 365 6.37 12.45 -3.53
CA LEU A 365 7.48 13.42 -3.56
C LEU A 365 7.76 13.98 -2.17
N LEU A 366 6.73 14.48 -1.47
CA LEU A 366 6.89 15.04 -0.12
C LEU A 366 7.40 14.02 0.88
N LYS A 367 6.91 12.78 0.82
CA LYS A 367 7.34 11.69 1.68
C LYS A 367 8.83 11.37 1.49
N GLN A 368 9.31 11.29 0.25
CA GLN A 368 10.72 11.05 -0.03
C GLN A 368 11.59 12.27 0.32
N LEU A 369 11.08 13.49 0.11
CA LEU A 369 11.77 14.71 0.54
C LEU A 369 11.93 14.75 2.06
N ALA A 370 10.88 14.43 2.81
CA ALA A 370 10.93 14.35 4.27
C ALA A 370 12.05 13.41 4.74
N GLU A 371 12.13 12.23 4.16
CA GLU A 371 13.15 11.23 4.47
C GLU A 371 14.56 11.71 4.14
N VAL A 372 14.74 12.34 2.97
CA VAL A 372 16.05 12.88 2.56
C VAL A 372 16.46 14.07 3.41
N ILE A 373 15.55 15.01 3.66
CA ILE A 373 15.85 16.23 4.44
C ILE A 373 16.14 15.87 5.91
N GLY A 374 15.33 14.96 6.49
CA GLY A 374 15.46 14.50 7.85
C GLY A 374 16.71 13.66 8.05
N THR A 375 16.67 12.44 7.60
CA THR A 375 17.71 11.43 7.85
C THR A 375 18.91 11.56 6.91
N GLY A 376 18.74 12.20 5.76
CA GLY A 376 19.72 12.21 4.66
C GLY A 376 19.72 10.92 3.85
N SER A 377 18.67 10.12 3.91
CA SER A 377 18.57 8.80 3.26
C SER A 377 18.97 8.84 1.78
N PHE A 378 19.96 8.03 1.41
CA PHE A 378 20.39 7.92 0.02
C PHE A 378 19.45 7.09 -0.83
N SER A 379 18.79 6.08 -0.24
CA SER A 379 17.74 5.32 -0.91
C SER A 379 16.53 6.19 -1.24
N ALA A 380 16.09 7.06 -0.32
CA ALA A 380 15.03 8.02 -0.59
C ALA A 380 15.41 9.03 -1.69
N PHE A 381 16.66 9.48 -1.73
CA PHE A 381 17.17 10.30 -2.83
C PHE A 381 17.09 9.55 -4.17
N ARG A 382 17.47 8.27 -4.20
CA ARG A 382 17.34 7.44 -5.40
C ARG A 382 15.88 7.34 -5.87
N LEU A 383 14.93 7.21 -4.93
CA LEU A 383 13.50 7.16 -5.24
C LEU A 383 12.99 8.50 -5.80
N LEU A 384 13.49 9.63 -5.30
CA LEU A 384 13.16 10.96 -5.82
C LEU A 384 13.52 11.14 -7.30
N LEU A 385 14.60 10.52 -7.76
CA LEU A 385 14.99 10.58 -9.17
C LEU A 385 13.96 9.98 -10.14
N ASN A 386 13.06 9.13 -9.64
CA ASN A 386 11.95 8.58 -10.42
C ASN A 386 10.72 9.52 -10.47
N VAL A 387 10.69 10.57 -9.63
CA VAL A 387 9.59 11.51 -9.63
C VAL A 387 9.71 12.42 -10.84
N PRO A 388 8.67 12.53 -11.69
CA PRO A 388 8.70 13.40 -12.86
C PRO A 388 9.07 14.84 -12.51
N GLY A 389 10.02 15.41 -13.25
CA GLY A 389 10.52 16.78 -13.04
C GLY A 389 11.60 16.93 -11.95
N PHE A 390 11.68 16.03 -10.95
CA PHE A 390 12.65 16.18 -9.86
C PHE A 390 14.11 16.13 -10.33
N ALA A 391 14.48 15.16 -11.17
CA ALA A 391 15.84 15.08 -11.70
C ALA A 391 16.22 16.32 -12.53
N ASN A 392 15.25 16.92 -13.25
CA ASN A 392 15.44 18.16 -14.00
C ASN A 392 15.77 19.35 -13.08
N SER A 393 15.14 19.41 -11.90
CA SER A 393 15.32 20.50 -10.94
C SER A 393 16.68 20.47 -10.25
N ILE A 394 17.33 19.30 -10.19
CA ILE A 394 18.64 19.14 -9.53
C ILE A 394 19.83 19.09 -10.49
N LEU A 395 19.64 19.07 -11.81
CA LEU A 395 20.69 19.10 -12.81
C LEU A 395 20.62 20.39 -13.62
N SER A 396 21.67 21.24 -13.52
CA SER A 396 21.69 22.57 -14.16
C SER A 396 21.84 22.53 -15.69
N ASP A 397 22.47 21.49 -16.24
CA ASP A 397 22.85 21.42 -17.64
C ASP A 397 21.94 20.54 -18.52
N LEU A 398 20.84 20.02 -17.95
CA LEU A 398 19.89 19.21 -18.72
C LEU A 398 19.18 19.98 -19.84
N SER A 399 19.13 21.32 -19.75
CA SER A 399 18.58 22.17 -20.80
C SER A 399 19.38 22.13 -22.11
N ALA A 400 20.66 21.77 -22.03
CA ALA A 400 21.57 21.65 -23.17
C ALA A 400 21.69 20.22 -23.73
N ALA A 401 21.08 19.22 -23.05
CA ALA A 401 21.17 17.82 -23.49
C ALA A 401 20.15 17.53 -24.61
N GLU A 402 20.63 16.92 -25.70
CA GLU A 402 19.78 16.50 -26.83
C GLU A 402 18.73 15.46 -26.43
N ASP A 403 19.02 14.61 -25.41
CA ASP A 403 18.09 13.62 -24.83
C ASP A 403 18.13 13.64 -23.30
N ARG A 404 17.16 14.37 -22.73
CA ARG A 404 16.97 14.51 -21.27
C ARG A 404 16.68 13.15 -20.59
N SER A 405 15.87 12.32 -21.22
CA SER A 405 15.48 11.02 -20.67
C SER A 405 16.70 10.08 -20.55
N LEU A 406 17.54 10.07 -21.56
CA LEU A 406 18.77 9.26 -21.55
C LEU A 406 19.75 9.73 -20.47
N THR A 407 19.85 11.05 -20.25
CA THR A 407 20.74 11.64 -19.23
C THR A 407 20.24 11.28 -17.81
N ILE A 408 18.92 11.36 -17.56
CA ILE A 408 18.33 10.95 -16.28
C ILE A 408 18.54 9.46 -16.03
N ASN A 409 18.30 8.60 -17.03
CA ASN A 409 18.52 7.16 -16.90
C ASN A 409 20.00 6.83 -16.63
N ARG A 410 20.94 7.59 -17.22
CA ARG A 410 22.36 7.45 -16.92
C ARG A 410 22.68 7.83 -15.48
N LEU A 411 22.13 8.95 -14.96
CA LEU A 411 22.27 9.34 -13.56
C LEU A 411 21.74 8.25 -12.63
N ILE A 412 20.54 7.76 -12.89
CA ILE A 412 19.92 6.67 -12.12
C ILE A 412 20.82 5.45 -12.09
N GLY A 413 21.33 5.03 -13.23
CA GLY A 413 22.27 3.90 -13.32
C GLY A 413 23.55 4.12 -12.51
N LYS A 414 24.10 5.33 -12.48
CA LYS A 414 25.29 5.66 -11.67
C LYS A 414 25.00 5.70 -10.17
N VAL A 415 23.82 6.16 -9.77
CA VAL A 415 23.37 6.08 -8.37
C VAL A 415 23.22 4.61 -7.96
N ASP A 416 22.62 3.77 -8.80
CA ASP A 416 22.44 2.34 -8.55
C ASP A 416 23.79 1.61 -8.45
N GLU A 417 24.76 1.90 -9.34
CA GLU A 417 26.12 1.37 -9.26
C GLU A 417 26.79 1.73 -7.92
N LEU A 418 26.65 2.99 -7.47
CA LEU A 418 27.21 3.43 -6.18
C LEU A 418 26.53 2.73 -5.00
N ILE A 419 25.19 2.56 -5.03
CA ILE A 419 24.45 1.82 -4.01
C ILE A 419 24.97 0.39 -3.90
N VAL A 420 25.03 -0.33 -5.01
CA VAL A 420 25.48 -1.73 -5.02
C VAL A 420 26.94 -1.86 -4.57
N TYR A 421 27.81 -0.93 -4.95
CA TYR A 421 29.23 -1.00 -4.65
C TYR A 421 29.55 -0.57 -3.20
N ALA A 422 29.06 0.58 -2.75
CA ALA A 422 29.51 1.21 -1.49
C ALA A 422 28.46 1.20 -0.37
N LEU A 423 27.22 0.79 -0.66
CA LEU A 423 26.10 0.72 0.31
C LEU A 423 25.96 1.99 1.18
N PRO A 424 25.98 3.20 0.60
CA PRO A 424 25.85 4.41 1.38
C PRO A 424 24.44 4.53 1.98
N SER A 425 24.36 4.81 3.29
CA SER A 425 23.07 5.02 3.96
C SER A 425 22.57 6.46 3.82
N ARG A 426 23.50 7.42 3.77
CA ARG A 426 23.21 8.86 3.74
C ARG A 426 23.87 9.54 2.54
N LEU A 427 23.35 10.71 2.18
CA LEU A 427 23.92 11.58 1.13
C LEU A 427 25.39 11.94 1.37
N GLU A 428 25.74 12.23 2.61
CA GLU A 428 27.10 12.59 2.98
C GLU A 428 28.04 11.39 2.81
N ASP A 429 27.60 10.18 3.20
CA ASP A 429 28.32 8.92 3.02
C ASP A 429 28.50 8.60 1.54
N ALA A 430 27.44 8.82 0.75
CA ALA A 430 27.47 8.62 -0.70
C ALA A 430 28.45 9.56 -1.39
N ARG A 431 28.47 10.82 -0.98
CA ARG A 431 29.43 11.83 -1.49
C ARG A 431 30.87 11.44 -1.19
N GLU A 432 31.14 10.97 0.02
CA GLU A 432 32.47 10.53 0.42
C GLU A 432 32.86 9.21 -0.25
N ALA A 433 31.95 8.24 -0.32
CA ALA A 433 32.15 6.99 -1.02
C ALA A 433 32.44 7.21 -2.51
N ALA A 434 31.70 8.09 -3.18
CA ALA A 434 31.93 8.43 -4.59
C ALA A 434 33.35 8.98 -4.82
N ARG A 435 33.85 9.80 -3.89
CA ARG A 435 35.23 10.32 -3.97
C ARG A 435 36.29 9.23 -3.78
N ARG A 436 36.13 8.36 -2.77
CA ARG A 436 37.08 7.28 -2.48
C ARG A 436 37.14 6.23 -3.59
N THR A 437 36.03 5.98 -4.24
CA THR A 437 35.90 4.92 -5.25
C THR A 437 36.05 5.39 -6.68
N GLY A 438 36.15 6.71 -6.89
CA GLY A 438 36.31 7.31 -8.22
C GLY A 438 34.96 7.54 -8.95
N PHE A 439 33.81 7.24 -8.36
CA PHE A 439 32.51 7.56 -8.95
C PHE A 439 32.28 9.08 -9.08
N SER A 440 32.94 9.90 -8.26
CA SER A 440 32.90 11.36 -8.37
C SER A 440 33.49 11.92 -9.67
N ASN A 441 34.15 11.11 -10.48
CA ASN A 441 34.61 11.50 -11.81
C ASN A 441 33.43 11.62 -12.81
N ASP A 442 32.24 11.08 -12.49
CA ASP A 442 31.03 11.35 -13.26
C ASP A 442 30.40 12.67 -12.76
N PRO A 443 30.35 13.72 -13.62
CA PRO A 443 29.90 15.05 -13.22
C PRO A 443 28.42 15.08 -12.84
N LEU A 444 27.56 14.26 -13.48
CA LEU A 444 26.13 14.20 -13.20
C LEU A 444 25.85 13.69 -11.79
N LEU A 445 26.52 12.59 -11.39
CA LEU A 445 26.37 12.03 -10.06
C LEU A 445 26.87 12.99 -8.98
N ALA A 446 28.03 13.60 -9.19
CA ALA A 446 28.59 14.55 -8.24
C ALA A 446 27.70 15.78 -8.06
N GLU A 447 27.19 16.36 -9.16
CA GLU A 447 26.29 17.51 -9.15
C GLU A 447 24.98 17.17 -8.42
N ALA A 448 24.35 16.06 -8.77
CA ALA A 448 23.07 15.65 -8.18
C ALA A 448 23.17 15.47 -6.65
N ILE A 449 24.23 14.79 -6.16
CA ILE A 449 24.44 14.61 -4.72
C ILE A 449 24.73 15.97 -4.05
N ASP A 450 25.61 16.79 -4.62
CA ASP A 450 25.98 18.09 -4.04
C ASP A 450 24.78 19.04 -3.98
N ARG A 451 23.95 19.07 -5.01
CA ARG A 451 22.74 19.89 -5.06
C ARG A 451 21.71 19.46 -4.01
N MET A 452 21.50 18.13 -3.84
CA MET A 452 20.59 17.64 -2.80
C MET A 452 21.11 17.95 -1.39
N VAL A 453 22.42 17.88 -1.17
CA VAL A 453 23.05 18.29 0.10
C VAL A 453 22.85 19.81 0.33
N GLN A 454 22.86 20.62 -0.73
CA GLN A 454 22.55 22.06 -0.62
C GLN A 454 21.09 22.30 -0.22
N TRP A 455 20.12 21.64 -0.87
CA TRP A 455 18.70 21.72 -0.49
C TRP A 455 18.48 21.32 0.97
N ARG A 456 19.09 20.21 1.41
CA ARG A 456 19.04 19.79 2.81
C ARG A 456 19.58 20.85 3.80
N LYS A 457 20.64 21.57 3.43
CA LYS A 457 21.18 22.68 4.22
C LYS A 457 20.25 23.90 4.24
N ARG A 458 19.59 24.20 3.12
CA ARG A 458 18.65 25.31 3.00
C ARG A 458 17.44 25.08 3.90
N PHE A 459 16.80 23.90 3.84
CA PHE A 459 15.69 23.56 4.72
C PHE A 459 16.00 23.68 6.22
N ARG A 460 17.26 23.55 6.60
CA ARG A 460 17.70 23.71 8.00
C ARG A 460 18.00 25.15 8.40
N LYS A 461 18.17 26.05 7.45
CA LYS A 461 18.63 27.41 7.69
C LYS A 461 17.63 28.49 7.28
N GLU A 462 16.85 28.22 6.25
CA GLU A 462 15.89 29.15 5.65
C GLU A 462 14.47 28.78 6.11
N PRO A 463 13.48 29.69 6.00
CA PRO A 463 12.10 29.37 6.28
C PRO A 463 11.62 28.17 5.45
N PHE A 464 10.94 27.26 6.12
CA PHE A 464 10.51 26.00 5.52
C PHE A 464 9.60 26.21 4.30
N GLU A 465 8.60 27.10 4.44
CA GLU A 465 7.62 27.42 3.41
C GLU A 465 8.29 27.96 2.14
N ASP A 466 9.15 28.99 2.29
CA ASP A 466 9.84 29.60 1.16
C ASP A 466 10.71 28.57 0.43
N THR A 467 11.43 27.77 1.20
CA THR A 467 12.32 26.72 0.67
C THR A 467 11.53 25.63 -0.06
N LEU A 468 10.39 25.19 0.52
CA LEU A 468 9.53 24.19 -0.10
C LEU A 468 8.90 24.73 -1.39
N ASN A 469 8.36 25.96 -1.36
CA ASN A 469 7.76 26.60 -2.52
C ASN A 469 8.76 26.78 -3.66
N GLU A 470 10.00 27.18 -3.37
CA GLU A 470 11.06 27.30 -4.37
C GLU A 470 11.42 25.95 -4.99
N LEU A 471 11.55 24.90 -4.16
CA LEU A 471 11.84 23.55 -4.66
C LEU A 471 10.69 23.03 -5.54
N LEU A 472 9.44 23.10 -5.07
CA LEU A 472 8.28 22.68 -5.84
C LEU A 472 8.14 23.48 -7.14
N SER A 473 8.35 24.77 -7.09
CA SER A 473 8.36 25.64 -8.29
C SER A 473 9.44 25.19 -9.28
N SER A 474 10.64 24.82 -8.81
CA SER A 474 11.71 24.34 -9.69
C SER A 474 11.38 22.99 -10.36
N ILE A 475 10.63 22.13 -9.67
CA ILE A 475 10.21 20.82 -10.21
C ILE A 475 9.11 20.98 -11.27
N TYR A 476 8.15 21.87 -11.03
CA TYR A 476 6.96 22.04 -11.85
C TYR A 476 6.98 23.25 -12.79
N LEU A 477 8.13 23.94 -12.92
CA LEU A 477 8.26 25.18 -13.71
C LEU A 477 7.82 25.05 -15.17
N GLU A 478 8.04 23.90 -15.78
CA GLU A 478 7.70 23.62 -17.19
C GLU A 478 6.30 23.00 -17.36
N HIS A 479 5.57 22.69 -16.25
CA HIS A 479 4.24 22.10 -16.32
C HIS A 479 3.17 23.15 -16.60
N ARG A 480 2.40 22.95 -17.67
CA ARG A 480 1.19 23.72 -17.95
C ARG A 480 0.00 23.00 -17.36
N PHE A 481 -0.56 23.54 -16.30
CA PHE A 481 -1.73 22.96 -15.65
C PHE A 481 -3.00 23.22 -16.49
N SER A 482 -3.74 22.16 -16.78
CA SER A 482 -5.07 22.22 -17.37
C SER A 482 -6.09 21.72 -16.35
N ARG A 483 -7.05 22.57 -15.97
CA ARG A 483 -8.16 22.18 -15.07
C ARG A 483 -9.13 21.17 -15.69
N HIS A 484 -9.01 20.94 -17.01
CA HIS A 484 -9.81 19.95 -17.72
C HIS A 484 -9.17 18.56 -17.75
N ASP A 485 -7.91 18.44 -17.33
CA ASP A 485 -7.24 17.15 -17.15
C ASP A 485 -7.35 16.77 -15.67
N MET A 486 -8.08 15.69 -15.40
CA MET A 486 -8.34 15.22 -14.03
C MET A 486 -7.05 14.98 -13.23
N THR A 487 -6.00 14.45 -13.85
CA THR A 487 -4.72 14.20 -13.18
C THR A 487 -4.06 15.52 -12.76
N GLN A 488 -4.17 16.56 -13.59
CA GLN A 488 -3.60 17.88 -13.30
C GLN A 488 -4.48 18.67 -12.32
N ALA A 489 -5.79 18.47 -12.34
CA ALA A 489 -6.71 19.07 -11.37
C ALA A 489 -6.41 18.54 -9.95
N VAL A 490 -6.17 17.22 -9.81
CA VAL A 490 -5.76 16.60 -8.54
C VAL A 490 -4.44 17.18 -8.06
N LEU A 491 -3.45 17.33 -8.93
CA LEU A 491 -2.16 17.93 -8.58
C LEU A 491 -2.32 19.38 -8.08
N ALA A 492 -3.18 20.17 -8.73
CA ALA A 492 -3.48 21.54 -8.31
C ALA A 492 -4.15 21.56 -6.92
N GLU A 493 -5.09 20.65 -6.64
CA GLU A 493 -5.76 20.53 -5.35
C GLU A 493 -4.78 20.13 -4.23
N VAL A 494 -3.84 19.23 -4.52
CA VAL A 494 -2.77 18.88 -3.56
C VAL A 494 -1.87 20.07 -3.29
N ALA A 495 -1.49 20.82 -4.32
CA ALA A 495 -0.64 22.01 -4.16
C ALA A 495 -1.35 23.11 -3.34
N GLU A 496 -2.63 23.36 -3.59
CA GLU A 496 -3.45 24.27 -2.79
C GLU A 496 -3.58 23.80 -1.33
N GLY A 497 -3.74 22.49 -1.15
CA GLY A 497 -3.73 21.87 0.18
C GLY A 497 -2.42 22.10 0.94
N ILE A 498 -1.27 22.01 0.29
CA ILE A 498 0.03 22.30 0.89
C ILE A 498 0.13 23.76 1.33
N LEU A 499 -0.28 24.70 0.47
CA LEU A 499 -0.28 26.13 0.81
C LEU A 499 -1.15 26.41 2.03
N THR A 500 -2.39 25.92 2.04
CA THR A 500 -3.31 26.08 3.18
C THR A 500 -2.71 25.54 4.48
N LEU A 501 -2.13 24.32 4.42
CA LEU A 501 -1.53 23.68 5.60
C LEU A 501 -0.30 24.41 6.12
N THR A 502 0.51 25.00 5.23
CA THR A 502 1.67 25.79 5.65
C THR A 502 1.25 27.11 6.33
N GLU A 503 0.20 27.77 5.83
CA GLU A 503 -0.40 28.96 6.47
C GLU A 503 -0.97 28.62 7.86
N GLU A 504 -1.73 27.54 7.97
CA GLU A 504 -2.28 27.05 9.24
C GLU A 504 -1.19 26.72 10.25
N LEU A 505 -0.09 26.09 9.81
CA LEU A 505 1.06 25.77 10.66
C LEU A 505 1.72 27.04 11.21
N GLN A 506 1.85 28.08 10.40
CA GLN A 506 2.39 29.38 10.87
C GLN A 506 1.48 29.98 11.94
N GLN A 507 0.16 29.90 11.78
CA GLN A 507 -0.82 30.43 12.74
C GLN A 507 -0.69 29.77 14.11
N VAL A 508 -0.44 28.46 14.15
CA VAL A 508 -0.32 27.70 15.40
C VAL A 508 1.12 27.58 15.92
N ALA A 509 2.11 28.07 15.20
CA ALA A 509 3.51 28.03 15.63
C ALA A 509 3.76 28.54 17.05
N PRO A 510 3.04 29.57 17.56
CA PRO A 510 3.17 30.03 18.95
C PRO A 510 2.80 28.99 20.00
N ALA A 511 1.97 28.01 19.65
CA ALA A 511 1.60 26.90 20.54
C ALA A 511 2.77 25.98 20.85
N PHE A 512 3.80 25.92 20.02
CA PHE A 512 4.97 25.08 20.24
C PHE A 512 6.00 25.78 21.11
N ARG A 513 6.62 25.04 22.05
CA ARG A 513 7.70 25.59 22.92
C ARG A 513 8.94 25.94 22.10
N ARG A 514 9.20 25.18 21.04
CA ARG A 514 10.20 25.43 20.01
C ARG A 514 9.53 25.23 18.68
N PRO A 515 9.75 26.10 17.68
CA PRO A 515 9.20 25.87 16.34
C PRO A 515 9.57 24.46 15.86
N PRO A 516 8.64 23.74 15.25
CA PRO A 516 8.93 22.44 14.65
C PRO A 516 10.07 22.53 13.64
N GLY A 517 10.99 21.56 13.68
CA GLY A 517 12.06 21.47 12.68
C GLY A 517 11.51 21.12 11.29
N PRO A 518 12.32 21.20 10.23
CA PRO A 518 11.86 20.85 8.89
C PRO A 518 11.34 19.39 8.80
N GLU A 519 11.92 18.49 9.55
CA GLU A 519 11.49 17.08 9.67
C GLU A 519 10.07 16.99 10.22
N ASP A 520 9.84 17.68 11.34
CA ASP A 520 8.52 17.75 11.98
C ASP A 520 7.48 18.41 11.06
N GLN A 521 7.85 19.49 10.36
CA GLN A 521 6.95 20.19 9.45
C GLN A 521 6.56 19.32 8.25
N PHE A 522 7.49 18.56 7.69
CA PHE A 522 7.17 17.57 6.66
C PHE A 522 6.22 16.49 7.19
N GLU A 523 6.46 15.96 8.39
CA GLU A 523 5.60 14.94 8.98
C GLU A 523 4.18 15.47 9.23
N MET A 524 4.06 16.70 9.74
CA MET A 524 2.76 17.36 9.90
C MET A 524 2.02 17.52 8.57
N LEU A 525 2.71 17.96 7.51
CA LEU A 525 2.11 18.10 6.17
C LEU A 525 1.67 16.75 5.60
N ILE A 526 2.54 15.75 5.65
CA ILE A 526 2.29 14.42 5.09
C ILE A 526 1.11 13.76 5.77
N THR A 527 1.06 13.80 7.11
CA THR A 527 -0.05 13.23 7.89
C THR A 527 -1.37 13.92 7.57
N SER A 528 -1.35 15.25 7.48
CA SER A 528 -2.55 16.04 7.16
C SER A 528 -3.05 15.82 5.74
N LEU A 529 -2.14 15.69 4.77
CA LEU A 529 -2.48 15.40 3.38
C LEU A 529 -3.02 13.98 3.19
N ALA A 530 -2.50 13.01 3.96
CA ALA A 530 -2.93 11.62 3.87
C ALA A 530 -4.42 11.42 4.15
N SER A 531 -5.01 12.26 5.00
CA SER A 531 -6.43 12.22 5.36
C SER A 531 -7.33 12.94 4.35
N ARG A 532 -6.78 13.80 3.50
CA ARG A 532 -7.55 14.55 2.49
C ARG A 532 -7.94 13.64 1.32
N ARG A 533 -9.10 13.95 0.72
CA ARG A 533 -9.67 13.19 -0.39
C ARG A 533 -10.00 14.11 -1.55
N VAL A 534 -9.80 13.59 -2.75
CA VAL A 534 -10.27 14.20 -4.02
C VAL A 534 -11.53 13.47 -4.46
N TYR A 535 -12.51 14.23 -4.88
CA TYR A 535 -13.79 13.73 -5.32
C TYR A 535 -13.92 13.94 -6.83
N PRO A 536 -13.73 12.90 -7.67
CA PRO A 536 -13.90 13.01 -9.10
C PRO A 536 -15.38 13.26 -9.46
N ASP A 537 -15.62 13.97 -10.56
CA ASP A 537 -16.95 14.07 -11.12
C ASP A 537 -17.36 12.72 -11.72
N ARG A 538 -18.66 12.37 -11.60
CA ARG A 538 -19.22 11.15 -12.16
C ARG A 538 -19.41 11.27 -13.67
N GLU A 539 -18.94 10.28 -14.42
CA GLU A 539 -19.22 10.15 -15.84
C GLU A 539 -20.50 9.33 -16.09
N PRO A 540 -21.24 9.57 -17.20
CA PRO A 540 -22.53 8.90 -17.45
C PRO A 540 -22.44 7.37 -17.61
N ASP A 541 -21.27 6.85 -18.02
CA ASP A 541 -21.03 5.43 -18.28
C ASP A 541 -20.39 4.69 -17.10
N GLU A 542 -20.35 5.30 -15.93
CA GLU A 542 -19.82 4.71 -14.71
C GLU A 542 -20.90 3.99 -13.90
N VAL A 543 -20.51 2.85 -13.30
CA VAL A 543 -21.33 2.10 -12.35
C VAL A 543 -21.16 2.72 -10.97
N ASP A 544 -22.25 3.08 -10.29
CA ASP A 544 -22.20 3.64 -8.95
C ASP A 544 -21.75 2.60 -7.93
N LEU A 545 -20.65 2.88 -7.22
CA LEU A 545 -20.10 2.12 -6.11
C LEU A 545 -20.42 2.87 -4.82
N GLN A 546 -21.36 2.36 -4.01
CA GLN A 546 -21.93 3.13 -2.91
C GLN A 546 -21.57 2.56 -1.54
N GLY A 547 -21.11 3.39 -0.63
CA GLY A 547 -20.98 3.04 0.79
C GLY A 547 -22.33 2.74 1.43
N TRP A 548 -22.36 2.02 2.56
CA TRP A 548 -23.58 1.58 3.23
C TRP A 548 -24.58 2.71 3.52
N LEU A 549 -24.08 3.85 4.01
CA LEU A 549 -24.94 5.00 4.38
C LEU A 549 -25.55 5.72 3.16
N GLU A 550 -25.03 5.49 1.97
CA GLU A 550 -25.49 6.09 0.72
C GLU A 550 -26.56 5.25 0.03
N LEU A 551 -26.62 3.93 0.32
CA LEU A 551 -27.49 3.00 -0.37
C LEU A 551 -28.98 3.33 -0.24
N LEU A 552 -29.40 3.97 0.84
CA LEU A 552 -30.79 4.41 0.99
C LEU A 552 -31.22 5.39 -0.12
N TRP A 553 -30.25 6.15 -0.67
CA TRP A 553 -30.46 7.12 -1.74
C TRP A 553 -30.20 6.54 -3.14
N GLU A 554 -29.92 5.24 -3.23
CA GLU A 554 -29.72 4.54 -4.48
C GLU A 554 -31.05 4.08 -5.08
N ASP A 555 -31.35 4.49 -6.34
CA ASP A 555 -32.62 4.18 -7.01
C ASP A 555 -32.47 3.17 -8.15
N ALA A 556 -31.27 2.65 -8.39
CA ALA A 556 -31.05 1.61 -9.38
C ALA A 556 -31.98 0.40 -9.15
N PRO A 557 -32.64 -0.10 -10.17
CA PRO A 557 -33.55 -1.23 -10.02
C PRO A 557 -32.85 -2.54 -9.65
N ARG A 558 -31.57 -2.68 -9.99
CA ARG A 558 -30.72 -3.81 -9.61
C ARG A 558 -29.64 -3.32 -8.63
N LEU A 559 -29.66 -3.87 -7.44
CA LEU A 559 -28.69 -3.55 -6.39
C LEU A 559 -28.02 -4.81 -5.91
N VAL A 560 -26.70 -4.85 -5.98
CA VAL A 560 -25.88 -5.89 -5.37
C VAL A 560 -25.11 -5.29 -4.20
N VAL A 561 -25.28 -5.82 -3.00
CA VAL A 561 -24.58 -5.36 -1.81
C VAL A 561 -23.56 -6.41 -1.39
N THR A 562 -22.28 -6.04 -1.41
CA THR A 562 -21.17 -6.87 -0.94
C THR A 562 -20.87 -6.62 0.53
N GLY A 563 -19.97 -7.39 1.14
CA GLY A 563 -19.52 -7.13 2.51
C GLY A 563 -20.59 -7.24 3.59
N MET A 564 -21.64 -8.02 3.38
CA MET A 564 -22.70 -8.25 4.39
C MET A 564 -22.20 -9.12 5.55
N ASN A 565 -21.15 -8.65 6.21
CA ASN A 565 -20.44 -9.34 7.28
C ASN A 565 -20.68 -8.67 8.65
N ASP A 566 -20.57 -9.47 9.73
CA ASP A 566 -20.64 -8.96 11.10
C ASP A 566 -19.48 -7.98 11.35
N HIS A 567 -19.71 -6.95 12.13
CA HIS A 567 -18.82 -5.81 12.37
C HIS A 567 -18.64 -4.84 11.20
N VAL A 568 -19.12 -5.17 10.00
CA VAL A 568 -19.21 -4.26 8.85
C VAL A 568 -20.64 -3.72 8.75
N VAL A 569 -21.63 -4.60 8.70
CA VAL A 569 -23.06 -4.25 8.73
C VAL A 569 -23.78 -5.16 9.72
N PRO A 570 -24.20 -4.68 10.86
CA PRO A 570 -23.93 -3.35 11.41
C PRO A 570 -22.49 -3.21 11.89
N GLU A 571 -21.95 -2.02 11.69
CA GLU A 571 -20.66 -1.66 12.27
C GLU A 571 -20.73 -1.72 13.80
N ALA A 572 -19.79 -2.39 14.45
CA ALA A 572 -19.77 -2.55 15.89
C ALA A 572 -18.56 -1.88 16.53
N ILE A 573 -18.80 -1.17 17.60
CA ILE A 573 -17.77 -0.59 18.46
C ILE A 573 -17.32 -1.66 19.43
N VAL A 574 -16.09 -2.13 19.27
CA VAL A 574 -15.50 -3.16 20.13
C VAL A 574 -14.24 -2.59 20.80
N GLY A 575 -14.23 -2.61 22.14
CA GLY A 575 -13.01 -2.35 22.91
C GLY A 575 -12.43 -0.93 22.81
N HIS A 576 -13.26 0.10 22.60
CA HIS A 576 -12.76 1.48 22.53
C HIS A 576 -12.15 1.93 23.86
N ALA A 577 -10.87 2.30 23.84
CA ALA A 577 -10.07 2.54 25.05
C ALA A 577 -10.57 3.71 25.93
N ILE A 578 -11.13 4.76 25.33
CA ILE A 578 -11.55 5.97 26.05
C ILE A 578 -13.07 6.00 26.23
N LEU A 579 -13.84 5.67 25.18
CA LEU A 579 -15.29 5.82 25.14
C LEU A 579 -15.96 4.49 24.77
N PRO A 580 -16.03 3.52 25.71
CA PRO A 580 -16.69 2.24 25.48
C PRO A 580 -18.21 2.41 25.28
N ASP A 581 -18.88 1.39 24.74
CA ASP A 581 -20.31 1.43 24.39
C ASP A 581 -21.22 1.78 25.58
N THR A 582 -20.87 1.33 26.78
CA THR A 582 -21.61 1.67 28.02
C THR A 582 -21.56 3.18 28.33
N ALA A 583 -20.39 3.80 28.18
CA ALA A 583 -20.23 5.24 28.38
C ALA A 583 -20.96 6.05 27.28
N ARG A 584 -20.93 5.55 26.02
CA ARG A 584 -21.70 6.15 24.92
C ARG A 584 -23.19 6.19 25.23
N ARG A 585 -23.74 5.08 25.72
CA ARG A 585 -25.16 4.99 26.10
C ARG A 585 -25.52 5.97 27.21
N ALA A 586 -24.70 6.10 28.26
CA ALA A 586 -24.90 7.02 29.36
C ALA A 586 -24.87 8.50 28.91
N LEU A 587 -24.06 8.83 27.90
CA LEU A 587 -23.88 10.17 27.35
C LEU A 587 -24.81 10.48 26.16
N GLY A 588 -25.68 9.57 25.75
CA GLY A 588 -26.50 9.75 24.54
C GLY A 588 -25.67 9.85 23.25
N VAL A 589 -24.40 9.38 23.26
CA VAL A 589 -23.55 9.26 22.09
C VAL A 589 -23.98 8.02 21.31
N GLN A 590 -23.99 8.09 19.98
CA GLN A 590 -24.36 6.95 19.14
C GLN A 590 -23.63 5.68 19.58
N ASN A 591 -24.41 4.68 19.96
CA ASN A 591 -23.92 3.40 20.49
C ASN A 591 -24.24 2.24 19.52
N ASN A 592 -23.91 1.01 19.91
CA ASN A 592 -24.14 -0.16 19.07
C ASN A 592 -25.63 -0.46 18.79
N ASP A 593 -26.52 -0.14 19.74
CA ASP A 593 -27.96 -0.37 19.56
C ASP A 593 -28.55 0.61 18.53
N ASP A 594 -28.11 1.88 18.54
CA ASP A 594 -28.48 2.90 17.55
C ASP A 594 -28.01 2.51 16.15
N ARG A 595 -26.76 2.04 16.03
CA ARG A 595 -26.21 1.59 14.75
C ARG A 595 -26.96 0.38 14.22
N PHE A 596 -27.24 -0.59 15.09
CA PHE A 596 -28.02 -1.77 14.71
C PHE A 596 -29.42 -1.38 14.20
N ALA A 597 -30.11 -0.50 14.92
CA ALA A 597 -31.45 -0.02 14.56
C ALA A 597 -31.44 0.70 13.19
N ARG A 598 -30.47 1.60 12.98
CA ARG A 598 -30.28 2.29 11.71
C ARG A 598 -30.07 1.30 10.56
N ASP A 599 -29.19 0.33 10.75
CA ASP A 599 -28.81 -0.59 9.68
C ASP A 599 -29.90 -1.63 9.41
N ALA A 600 -30.68 -2.03 10.43
CA ALA A 600 -31.89 -2.84 10.26
C ALA A 600 -32.98 -2.09 9.47
N TYR A 601 -33.19 -0.80 9.79
CA TYR A 601 -34.06 0.07 9.01
C TYR A 601 -33.58 0.22 7.54
N PHE A 602 -32.28 0.46 7.33
CA PHE A 602 -31.73 0.59 5.97
C PHE A 602 -31.94 -0.68 5.15
N LEU A 603 -31.58 -1.85 5.69
CA LEU A 603 -31.73 -3.11 4.98
C LEU A 603 -33.20 -3.38 4.65
N THR A 604 -34.12 -3.13 5.62
CA THR A 604 -35.57 -3.26 5.40
C THR A 604 -36.04 -2.33 4.27
N SER A 605 -35.65 -1.05 4.30
CA SER A 605 -36.01 -0.06 3.28
C SER A 605 -35.49 -0.40 1.89
N LEU A 606 -34.25 -0.90 1.80
CA LEU A 606 -33.63 -1.35 0.55
C LEU A 606 -34.37 -2.53 -0.07
N ILE A 607 -34.79 -3.49 0.75
CA ILE A 607 -35.56 -4.67 0.33
C ILE A 607 -36.96 -4.25 -0.12
N GLU A 608 -37.66 -3.50 0.71
CA GLU A 608 -39.05 -3.10 0.44
C GLU A 608 -39.16 -2.22 -0.83
N SER A 609 -38.23 -1.26 -1.03
CA SER A 609 -38.20 -0.42 -2.21
C SER A 609 -37.88 -1.19 -3.53
N ARG A 610 -37.42 -2.42 -3.40
CA ARG A 610 -37.09 -3.29 -4.54
C ARG A 610 -37.99 -4.54 -4.61
N SER A 611 -39.11 -4.56 -3.91
CA SER A 611 -40.09 -5.64 -3.97
C SER A 611 -40.97 -5.63 -5.24
N ALA A 612 -40.99 -4.52 -6.00
CA ALA A 612 -41.76 -4.40 -7.22
C ALA A 612 -41.17 -5.23 -8.37
N PRO A 613 -42.01 -5.72 -9.33
CA PRO A 613 -41.53 -6.46 -10.49
C PRO A 613 -40.48 -5.67 -11.30
N GLY A 614 -39.40 -6.34 -11.72
CA GLY A 614 -38.30 -5.75 -12.44
C GLY A 614 -37.20 -5.13 -11.57
N ARG A 615 -37.43 -5.05 -10.25
CA ARG A 615 -36.42 -4.63 -9.28
C ARG A 615 -35.88 -5.83 -8.50
N ARG A 616 -34.65 -5.80 -8.06
CA ARG A 616 -34.04 -6.87 -7.27
C ARG A 616 -32.87 -6.36 -6.43
N ILE A 617 -32.70 -6.94 -5.26
CA ILE A 617 -31.54 -6.81 -4.41
C ILE A 617 -30.88 -8.17 -4.23
N ASP A 618 -29.55 -8.21 -4.27
CA ASP A 618 -28.72 -9.38 -3.97
C ASP A 618 -27.73 -9.00 -2.87
N LEU A 619 -27.56 -9.86 -1.86
CA LEU A 619 -26.73 -9.62 -0.68
C LEU A 619 -25.59 -10.63 -0.66
N ILE A 620 -24.35 -10.18 -0.65
CA ILE A 620 -23.14 -11.02 -0.66
C ILE A 620 -22.38 -10.84 0.65
N PHE A 621 -21.98 -11.95 1.26
CA PHE A 621 -21.05 -11.96 2.40
C PHE A 621 -19.83 -12.80 2.12
N GLY A 622 -18.67 -12.43 2.71
CA GLY A 622 -17.39 -13.14 2.61
C GLY A 622 -17.15 -14.08 3.79
N ARG A 623 -16.37 -15.15 3.58
CA ARG A 623 -15.89 -16.06 4.64
C ARG A 623 -14.58 -15.60 5.25
N GLU A 624 -13.76 -14.91 4.47
CA GLU A 624 -12.43 -14.44 4.85
C GLU A 624 -12.21 -13.00 4.35
N ASN A 625 -11.45 -12.25 5.11
CA ASN A 625 -10.98 -10.93 4.68
C ASN A 625 -9.78 -11.04 3.71
N ALA A 626 -9.22 -9.90 3.29
CA ALA A 626 -8.06 -9.87 2.40
C ALA A 626 -6.78 -10.50 3.00
N SER A 627 -6.71 -10.63 4.33
CA SER A 627 -5.59 -11.26 5.05
C SER A 627 -5.80 -12.76 5.30
N GLY A 628 -6.97 -13.31 4.93
CA GLY A 628 -7.32 -14.70 5.21
C GLY A 628 -7.95 -14.96 6.59
N ASP A 629 -8.28 -13.88 7.35
CA ASP A 629 -8.95 -14.04 8.64
C ASP A 629 -10.43 -14.38 8.43
N PRO A 630 -11.00 -15.31 9.24
CA PRO A 630 -12.38 -15.75 9.07
C PRO A 630 -13.38 -14.65 9.42
N LEU A 631 -14.36 -14.45 8.55
CA LEU A 631 -15.48 -13.55 8.73
C LEU A 631 -16.77 -14.31 9.05
N ARG A 632 -17.72 -13.62 9.70
CA ARG A 632 -19.06 -14.12 9.99
C ARG A 632 -20.08 -13.36 9.16
N PRO A 633 -21.21 -14.00 8.78
CA PRO A 633 -22.33 -13.31 8.15
C PRO A 633 -22.87 -12.22 9.07
N SER A 634 -23.40 -11.15 8.49
CA SER A 634 -24.07 -10.06 9.22
C SER A 634 -25.17 -10.57 10.14
N ARG A 635 -25.24 -10.01 11.35
CA ARG A 635 -26.33 -10.31 12.29
C ARG A 635 -27.71 -9.94 11.75
N LEU A 636 -27.80 -8.98 10.85
CA LEU A 636 -29.04 -8.58 10.18
C LEU A 636 -29.61 -9.70 9.31
N LEU A 637 -28.78 -10.57 8.74
CA LEU A 637 -29.23 -11.70 7.94
C LEU A 637 -29.96 -12.78 8.77
N PHE A 638 -29.79 -12.78 10.10
CA PHE A 638 -30.52 -13.67 11.02
C PHE A 638 -31.83 -13.08 11.54
N GLN A 639 -32.14 -11.83 11.23
CA GLN A 639 -33.37 -11.15 11.64
C GLN A 639 -34.54 -11.68 10.81
N CYS A 640 -35.06 -12.85 11.19
CA CYS A 640 -36.19 -13.49 10.55
C CYS A 640 -37.12 -14.07 11.60
N PRO A 641 -38.38 -14.44 11.27
CA PRO A 641 -39.28 -15.15 12.17
C PRO A 641 -38.61 -16.39 12.75
N SER A 642 -38.83 -16.70 14.04
CA SER A 642 -38.16 -17.80 14.75
C SER A 642 -38.29 -19.15 14.06
N LYS A 643 -39.40 -19.38 13.34
CA LYS A 643 -39.63 -20.62 12.55
C LYS A 643 -38.70 -20.77 11.34
N GLU A 644 -38.20 -19.66 10.80
CA GLU A 644 -37.29 -19.63 9.63
C GLU A 644 -35.80 -19.63 10.04
N LEU A 645 -35.52 -19.32 11.30
CA LEU A 645 -34.15 -19.18 11.78
C LEU A 645 -33.28 -20.47 11.57
N PRO A 646 -33.77 -21.71 11.78
CA PRO A 646 -32.97 -22.90 11.52
C PRO A 646 -32.57 -23.07 10.05
N SER A 647 -33.51 -22.85 9.11
CA SER A 647 -33.21 -22.92 7.67
C SER A 647 -32.26 -21.80 7.22
N ARG A 648 -32.48 -20.59 7.74
CA ARG A 648 -31.62 -19.45 7.48
C ARG A 648 -30.18 -19.70 7.98
N THR A 649 -30.04 -20.25 9.17
CA THR A 649 -28.72 -20.58 9.74
C THR A 649 -28.02 -21.65 8.89
N LEU A 650 -28.75 -22.71 8.49
CA LEU A 650 -28.20 -23.74 7.61
C LEU A 650 -27.75 -23.14 6.27
N HIS A 651 -28.53 -22.25 5.66
CA HIS A 651 -28.15 -21.56 4.42
C HIS A 651 -26.88 -20.75 4.55
N LEU A 652 -26.76 -19.94 5.62
CA LEU A 652 -25.62 -19.07 5.85
C LEU A 652 -24.31 -19.83 6.15
N PHE A 653 -24.38 -21.02 6.81
CA PHE A 653 -23.19 -21.77 7.23
C PHE A 653 -22.97 -23.08 6.45
N ARG A 654 -23.84 -23.43 5.53
CA ARG A 654 -23.71 -24.69 4.75
C ARG A 654 -22.45 -24.60 3.86
N ASP A 655 -21.57 -25.62 3.96
CA ASP A 655 -20.48 -25.80 3.03
C ASP A 655 -21.03 -26.26 1.66
N LEU A 656 -21.31 -25.31 0.81
CA LEU A 656 -21.50 -25.55 -0.62
C LEU A 656 -20.11 -25.42 -1.27
N ALA A 657 -19.68 -26.43 -2.01
CA ALA A 657 -18.61 -26.25 -2.97
C ALA A 657 -19.10 -25.17 -3.95
N LEU A 658 -18.51 -23.98 -3.84
CA LEU A 658 -18.74 -22.93 -4.83
C LEU A 658 -18.03 -23.39 -6.11
N GLU A 659 -18.78 -23.98 -7.01
CA GLU A 659 -18.40 -24.03 -8.43
C GLU A 659 -18.52 -22.59 -9.01
N THR A 660 -17.70 -21.68 -8.51
CA THR A 660 -17.41 -20.49 -9.27
C THR A 660 -16.53 -20.97 -10.42
N PRO A 661 -16.99 -20.93 -11.67
CA PRO A 661 -16.07 -21.20 -12.76
C PRO A 661 -14.91 -20.23 -12.56
N PRO A 662 -13.66 -20.71 -12.58
CA PRO A 662 -12.52 -19.79 -12.54
C PRO A 662 -12.80 -18.76 -13.63
N SER A 663 -12.88 -17.51 -13.24
CA SER A 663 -12.96 -16.42 -14.20
C SER A 663 -11.77 -16.62 -15.14
N ALA A 664 -12.05 -17.07 -16.36
CA ALA A 664 -11.04 -17.22 -17.39
C ALA A 664 -10.60 -15.80 -17.84
N ARG A 665 -10.11 -15.02 -16.89
CA ARG A 665 -9.55 -13.70 -17.17
C ARG A 665 -8.22 -13.95 -17.83
N SER A 666 -8.15 -13.69 -19.10
CA SER A 666 -6.86 -13.57 -19.76
C SER A 666 -6.19 -12.32 -19.17
N VAL A 667 -5.11 -12.51 -18.44
CA VAL A 667 -4.29 -11.40 -18.00
C VAL A 667 -3.75 -10.71 -19.24
N ALA A 668 -4.10 -9.44 -19.43
CA ALA A 668 -3.63 -8.65 -20.58
C ALA A 668 -2.13 -8.31 -20.48
N PHE A 669 -1.49 -8.60 -19.35
CA PHE A 669 -0.06 -8.40 -19.17
C PHE A 669 0.71 -9.54 -19.82
N SER A 670 1.46 -9.21 -20.87
CA SER A 670 2.33 -10.15 -21.57
C SER A 670 3.63 -9.45 -21.96
N LEU A 671 4.74 -9.98 -21.49
CA LEU A 671 6.07 -9.58 -21.93
C LEU A 671 6.29 -10.06 -23.33
N LYS A 672 6.70 -9.18 -24.24
CA LYS A 672 7.05 -9.49 -25.64
C LYS A 672 8.54 -9.37 -25.84
N PRO A 673 9.31 -10.46 -25.62
CA PRO A 673 10.74 -10.43 -25.80
C PRO A 673 11.11 -10.17 -27.26
N ARG A 674 12.18 -9.39 -27.47
CA ARG A 674 12.68 -9.02 -28.81
C ARG A 674 13.83 -9.94 -29.19
N ARG A 675 13.98 -10.20 -30.48
CA ARG A 675 15.21 -10.81 -30.97
C ARG A 675 16.42 -9.95 -30.64
N LEU A 676 17.51 -10.60 -30.31
CA LEU A 676 18.78 -9.92 -30.08
C LEU A 676 19.33 -9.39 -31.40
N ASP A 677 20.01 -8.23 -31.36
CA ASP A 677 20.75 -7.74 -32.51
C ASP A 677 21.86 -8.73 -32.85
N LYS A 678 22.12 -8.96 -34.15
CA LYS A 678 23.17 -9.87 -34.62
C LYS A 678 24.58 -9.50 -34.12
N ASN A 679 24.80 -8.23 -33.79
CA ASN A 679 26.04 -7.74 -33.19
C ASN A 679 26.03 -7.84 -31.66
N ASN A 680 25.00 -8.44 -31.04
CA ASN A 680 24.98 -8.62 -29.60
C ASN A 680 26.19 -9.42 -29.11
N LYS A 681 26.75 -8.99 -28.00
CA LYS A 681 28.01 -9.58 -27.45
C LYS A 681 27.88 -11.07 -27.15
N VAL A 682 26.68 -11.58 -26.87
CA VAL A 682 26.46 -13.02 -26.58
C VAL A 682 26.78 -13.93 -27.77
N PHE A 683 26.71 -13.41 -29.03
CA PHE A 683 27.03 -14.13 -30.26
C PHE A 683 28.50 -14.02 -30.64
N GLN A 684 29.28 -13.20 -29.93
CA GLN A 684 30.69 -12.95 -30.21
C GLN A 684 31.58 -13.55 -29.14
N ARG A 685 31.18 -13.52 -27.89
CA ARG A 685 31.96 -13.91 -26.72
C ARG A 685 31.05 -14.49 -25.63
N THR A 686 31.55 -15.55 -24.99
CA THR A 686 30.91 -16.16 -23.82
C THR A 686 31.92 -16.35 -22.68
N SER A 687 31.45 -16.90 -21.56
CA SER A 687 32.31 -17.27 -20.42
C SER A 687 31.79 -18.52 -19.73
N PRO A 688 32.58 -19.24 -18.93
CA PRO A 688 32.10 -20.37 -18.14
C PRO A 688 30.84 -20.03 -17.29
N THR A 689 30.85 -18.86 -16.65
CA THR A 689 29.71 -18.38 -15.87
C THR A 689 28.47 -18.09 -16.75
N ALA A 690 28.68 -17.59 -17.98
CA ALA A 690 27.57 -17.35 -18.90
C ALA A 690 26.98 -18.68 -19.40
N LEU A 691 27.80 -19.67 -19.69
CA LEU A 691 27.31 -21.01 -20.03
C LEU A 691 26.56 -21.66 -18.87
N LYS A 692 27.07 -21.57 -17.64
CA LYS A 692 26.32 -22.00 -16.44
C LYS A 692 24.91 -21.38 -16.35
N GLN A 693 24.79 -20.09 -16.66
CA GLN A 693 23.50 -19.41 -16.66
C GLN A 693 22.58 -19.91 -17.76
N TYR A 694 23.14 -20.20 -18.97
CA TYR A 694 22.37 -20.78 -20.06
C TYR A 694 21.88 -22.18 -19.72
N LEU A 695 22.76 -23.04 -19.18
CA LEU A 695 22.42 -24.41 -18.75
C LEU A 695 21.35 -24.41 -17.63
N ALA A 696 21.36 -23.40 -16.77
CA ALA A 696 20.35 -23.28 -15.71
C ALA A 696 18.97 -22.84 -16.26
N CYS A 697 18.93 -21.85 -17.14
CA CYS A 697 17.71 -21.42 -17.82
C CYS A 697 18.03 -20.54 -19.03
N PRO A 698 17.74 -20.99 -20.27
CA PRO A 698 18.00 -20.23 -21.50
C PRO A 698 17.29 -18.86 -21.51
N PHE A 699 16.05 -18.77 -21.03
CA PHE A 699 15.30 -17.51 -21.03
C PHE A 699 15.86 -16.50 -20.02
N ARG A 700 16.24 -16.94 -18.83
CA ARG A 700 16.90 -16.06 -17.84
C ARG A 700 18.30 -15.61 -18.29
N PHE A 701 19.01 -16.46 -19.03
CA PHE A 701 20.25 -16.05 -19.72
C PHE A 701 20.00 -14.95 -20.75
N TYR A 702 18.94 -15.09 -21.57
CA TYR A 702 18.54 -14.04 -22.52
C TYR A 702 18.27 -12.71 -21.81
N LEU A 703 17.49 -12.69 -20.72
CA LEU A 703 17.22 -11.48 -19.95
C LEU A 703 18.52 -10.88 -19.38
N LYS A 704 19.35 -11.69 -18.73
CA LYS A 704 20.55 -11.23 -18.02
C LYS A 704 21.70 -10.86 -18.93
N ARG A 705 21.97 -11.65 -19.96
CA ARG A 705 23.11 -11.48 -20.87
C ARG A 705 22.75 -10.85 -22.19
N GLY A 706 21.64 -11.29 -22.79
CA GLY A 706 21.14 -10.74 -24.05
C GLY A 706 20.65 -9.30 -23.90
N LEU A 707 19.82 -9.05 -22.92
CA LEU A 707 19.24 -7.72 -22.63
C LEU A 707 20.00 -6.91 -21.57
N SER A 708 21.02 -7.50 -20.92
CA SER A 708 21.79 -6.86 -19.83
C SER A 708 20.92 -6.40 -18.65
N MET A 709 19.83 -7.11 -18.35
CA MET A 709 18.97 -6.81 -17.22
C MET A 709 19.58 -7.29 -15.90
N SER A 710 19.35 -6.53 -14.84
CA SER A 710 19.76 -6.88 -13.47
C SER A 710 18.79 -6.33 -12.46
N LYS A 711 18.62 -7.04 -11.35
CA LYS A 711 17.86 -6.53 -10.19
C LYS A 711 18.70 -5.53 -9.41
N VAL A 712 18.09 -4.42 -9.04
CA VAL A 712 18.70 -3.42 -8.16
C VAL A 712 17.91 -3.37 -6.85
N GLU A 713 18.60 -3.52 -5.72
CA GLU A 713 18.06 -3.45 -4.38
C GLU A 713 18.55 -2.15 -3.71
N ILE A 714 17.69 -1.15 -3.66
CA ILE A 714 18.03 0.19 -3.15
C ILE A 714 18.16 0.27 -1.62
N ASP A 715 17.54 -0.66 -0.90
CA ASP A 715 17.56 -0.71 0.57
C ASP A 715 18.60 -1.70 1.13
N LYS A 716 19.53 -2.12 0.30
CA LYS A 716 20.57 -3.07 0.67
C LYS A 716 21.48 -2.50 1.75
N ARG A 717 21.66 -3.24 2.86
CA ARG A 717 22.45 -2.81 4.02
C ARG A 717 23.68 -3.67 4.28
N GLU A 718 23.83 -4.75 3.50
CA GLU A 718 24.92 -5.71 3.63
C GLU A 718 25.42 -6.17 2.25
N MET A 719 26.61 -6.73 2.18
CA MET A 719 27.11 -7.36 0.97
C MET A 719 26.32 -8.64 0.68
N ASP A 720 25.92 -8.81 -0.58
CA ASP A 720 25.46 -10.11 -1.06
C ASP A 720 26.61 -11.13 -1.13
N ALA A 721 26.27 -12.38 -1.41
CA ALA A 721 27.23 -13.47 -1.48
C ALA A 721 28.32 -13.22 -2.52
N ALA A 722 27.96 -12.61 -3.68
CA ALA A 722 28.93 -12.29 -4.73
C ALA A 722 29.90 -11.17 -4.30
N ASN A 723 29.35 -10.09 -3.69
CA ASN A 723 30.16 -9.00 -3.18
C ASN A 723 31.08 -9.42 -2.03
N PHE A 724 30.58 -10.29 -1.15
CA PHE A 724 31.40 -10.88 -0.08
C PHE A 724 32.50 -11.80 -0.66
N GLY A 725 32.17 -12.65 -1.64
CA GLY A 725 33.13 -13.47 -2.35
C GLY A 725 34.23 -12.64 -3.01
N ASN A 726 33.86 -11.62 -3.77
CA ASN A 726 34.80 -10.71 -4.44
C ASN A 726 35.74 -10.01 -3.45
N LEU A 727 35.29 -9.66 -2.26
CA LEU A 727 36.15 -9.09 -1.22
C LEU A 727 37.23 -10.07 -0.76
N VAL A 728 36.85 -11.32 -0.52
CA VAL A 728 37.77 -12.39 -0.11
C VAL A 728 38.74 -12.73 -1.25
N HIS A 729 38.23 -12.91 -2.47
CA HIS A 729 39.05 -13.18 -3.66
C HIS A 729 40.11 -12.10 -3.88
N ARG A 730 39.71 -10.83 -3.81
CA ARG A 730 40.63 -9.71 -4.01
C ARG A 730 41.76 -9.69 -2.96
N SER A 731 41.47 -10.12 -1.74
CA SER A 731 42.50 -10.23 -0.72
C SER A 731 43.50 -11.34 -1.01
N LEU A 732 43.03 -12.46 -1.58
CA LEU A 732 43.87 -13.59 -2.02
C LEU A 732 44.64 -13.28 -3.29
N GLU A 733 44.03 -12.54 -4.24
CA GLU A 733 44.68 -12.04 -5.43
C GLU A 733 45.86 -11.13 -5.08
N ASN A 734 45.65 -10.14 -4.23
CA ASN A 734 46.69 -9.21 -3.82
C ASN A 734 47.81 -9.89 -3.02
N PHE A 735 47.47 -10.93 -2.24
CA PHE A 735 48.48 -11.78 -1.61
C PHE A 735 49.37 -12.48 -2.67
N ALA A 736 48.78 -12.99 -3.73
CA ALA A 736 49.46 -13.71 -4.77
C ALA A 736 50.25 -12.80 -5.74
N LEU A 737 49.85 -11.52 -5.85
CA LEU A 737 50.54 -10.50 -6.66
C LEU A 737 51.72 -9.81 -5.96
N ASP A 738 51.82 -9.94 -4.64
CA ASP A 738 52.90 -9.34 -3.87
C ASP A 738 54.23 -10.01 -4.16
N GLU A 739 55.35 -9.30 -4.03
CA GLU A 739 56.69 -9.83 -4.34
C GLU A 739 57.17 -10.82 -3.26
N GLU A 740 56.78 -10.63 -2.00
CA GLU A 740 57.27 -11.43 -0.85
C GLU A 740 56.23 -12.39 -0.32
N ALA A 741 54.94 -11.96 -0.26
CA ALA A 741 53.87 -12.68 0.42
C ALA A 741 53.64 -14.11 -0.12
N PRO A 742 53.70 -14.40 -1.44
CA PRO A 742 53.55 -15.75 -1.97
C PRO A 742 54.57 -16.77 -1.44
N HIS A 743 55.69 -16.28 -0.91
CA HIS A 743 56.76 -17.09 -0.36
C HIS A 743 56.67 -17.32 1.15
N PHE A 744 55.68 -16.73 1.84
CA PHE A 744 55.51 -16.94 3.28
C PHE A 744 55.13 -18.38 3.58
N THR A 745 55.84 -18.98 4.54
CA THR A 745 55.62 -20.35 5.02
C THR A 745 54.97 -20.36 6.43
N GLU A 746 55.00 -19.24 7.14
CA GLU A 746 54.47 -19.15 8.48
C GLU A 746 53.05 -18.58 8.46
N ARG A 747 52.14 -19.31 9.10
CA ARG A 747 50.72 -18.92 9.20
C ARG A 747 50.52 -17.49 9.70
N SER A 748 51.31 -17.06 10.70
CA SER A 748 51.20 -15.71 11.30
C SER A 748 51.49 -14.59 10.31
N GLU A 749 52.44 -14.75 9.43
CA GLU A 749 52.79 -13.78 8.37
C GLU A 749 51.66 -13.68 7.34
N ILE A 750 51.16 -14.82 6.89
CA ILE A 750 50.04 -14.90 5.91
C ILE A 750 48.78 -14.26 6.52
N VAL A 751 48.42 -14.57 7.78
CA VAL A 751 47.28 -13.95 8.48
C VAL A 751 47.43 -12.44 8.57
N SER A 752 48.63 -11.96 8.96
CA SER A 752 48.88 -10.53 9.09
C SER A 752 48.70 -9.78 7.76
N TYR A 753 49.20 -10.36 6.69
CA TYR A 753 49.07 -9.79 5.35
C TYR A 753 47.59 -9.75 4.91
N LEU A 754 46.89 -10.88 4.95
CA LEU A 754 45.53 -11.01 4.48
C LEU A 754 44.56 -10.13 5.27
N HIS A 755 44.75 -10.00 6.61
CA HIS A 755 43.93 -9.09 7.42
C HIS A 755 44.19 -7.62 7.08
N GLY A 756 45.49 -7.26 6.84
CA GLY A 756 45.83 -5.90 6.43
C GLY A 756 45.21 -5.53 5.08
N GLU A 757 45.20 -6.48 4.14
CA GLU A 757 44.66 -6.28 2.81
C GLU A 757 43.11 -6.19 2.86
N LEU A 758 42.48 -7.08 3.63
CA LEU A 758 41.04 -7.05 3.84
C LEU A 758 40.59 -5.70 4.40
N GLU A 759 41.34 -5.16 5.41
CA GLU A 759 41.02 -3.87 6.02
C GLU A 759 41.20 -2.71 5.02
N ARG A 760 42.26 -2.73 4.19
CA ARG A 760 42.46 -1.72 3.13
C ARG A 760 41.31 -1.68 2.14
N GLN A 761 40.82 -2.85 1.72
CA GLN A 761 39.71 -2.96 0.77
C GLN A 761 38.39 -2.48 1.37
N LEU A 762 38.10 -2.88 2.61
CA LEU A 762 36.91 -2.44 3.34
C LEU A 762 36.93 -0.94 3.56
N PHE A 763 38.08 -0.37 3.96
CA PHE A 763 38.22 1.06 4.10
C PHE A 763 37.99 1.81 2.79
N ARG A 764 38.57 1.32 1.69
CA ARG A 764 38.38 1.93 0.37
C ARG A 764 36.92 1.93 -0.05
N ARG A 765 36.20 0.83 0.25
CA ARG A 765 34.81 0.64 -0.16
C ARG A 765 33.80 1.31 0.78
N PHE A 766 33.93 1.13 2.08
CA PHE A 766 32.94 1.52 3.09
C PHE A 766 33.41 2.64 4.05
N GLY A 767 34.69 2.98 4.06
CA GLY A 767 35.25 3.97 4.98
C GLY A 767 35.55 3.41 6.36
N SER A 768 35.72 4.32 7.33
CA SER A 768 36.01 3.99 8.72
C SER A 768 34.75 3.66 9.53
N GLU A 769 33.65 4.36 9.25
CA GLU A 769 32.35 4.12 9.90
C GLU A 769 31.55 3.12 9.08
N ARG A 770 31.38 1.92 9.64
CA ARG A 770 30.72 0.80 8.97
C ARG A 770 29.44 0.44 9.69
N SER A 771 28.41 0.10 8.94
CA SER A 771 27.18 -0.44 9.50
C SER A 771 27.42 -1.77 10.20
N THR A 772 26.59 -2.10 11.20
CA THR A 772 26.70 -3.35 11.95
C THR A 772 26.76 -4.61 11.06
N PRO A 773 25.91 -4.75 9.99
CA PRO A 773 26.02 -5.88 9.06
C PRO A 773 27.41 -5.98 8.39
N ILE A 774 27.97 -4.86 7.96
CA ILE A 774 29.33 -4.87 7.33
C ILE A 774 30.42 -5.26 8.34
N VAL A 775 30.29 -4.83 9.62
CA VAL A 775 31.25 -5.25 10.68
C VAL A 775 31.16 -6.76 10.92
N ILE A 776 29.94 -7.34 10.93
CA ILE A 776 29.76 -8.80 11.08
C ILE A 776 30.37 -9.54 9.89
N GLN A 777 30.15 -9.05 8.66
CA GLN A 777 30.70 -9.65 7.45
C GLN A 777 32.24 -9.51 7.41
N HIS A 778 32.78 -8.39 7.89
CA HIS A 778 34.22 -8.21 8.06
C HIS A 778 34.82 -9.28 8.97
N GLU A 779 34.27 -9.49 10.17
CA GLU A 779 34.76 -10.50 11.10
C GLU A 779 34.61 -11.93 10.53
N SER A 780 33.56 -12.19 9.76
CA SER A 780 33.37 -13.46 9.05
C SER A 780 34.49 -13.67 8.02
N ALA A 781 34.77 -12.68 7.20
CA ALA A 781 35.84 -12.74 6.19
C ALA A 781 37.21 -12.92 6.86
N ARG A 782 37.49 -12.19 7.92
CA ARG A 782 38.72 -12.25 8.70
C ARG A 782 38.97 -13.66 9.27
N LYS A 783 37.94 -14.31 9.82
CA LYS A 783 38.03 -15.69 10.33
C LYS A 783 38.34 -16.68 9.23
N ARG A 784 37.63 -16.60 8.09
CA ARG A 784 37.82 -17.49 6.94
C ARG A 784 39.23 -17.36 6.36
N LEU A 785 39.74 -16.14 6.23
CA LEU A 785 41.11 -15.88 5.80
C LEU A 785 42.15 -16.39 6.81
N SER A 786 41.86 -16.34 8.13
CA SER A 786 42.73 -16.92 9.15
C SER A 786 42.80 -18.46 9.10
N TRP A 787 41.69 -19.12 8.78
CA TRP A 787 41.69 -20.58 8.56
C TRP A 787 42.40 -20.94 7.25
N TRP A 788 42.14 -20.18 6.18
CA TRP A 788 42.81 -20.34 4.91
C TRP A 788 44.35 -20.20 5.02
N ALA A 789 44.84 -19.26 5.82
CA ALA A 789 46.26 -19.05 6.01
C ALA A 789 47.00 -20.28 6.58
N ALA A 790 46.31 -21.17 7.32
CA ALA A 790 46.92 -22.43 7.73
C ALA A 790 47.10 -23.37 6.55
N ILE A 791 46.09 -23.50 5.68
CA ILE A 791 46.16 -24.32 4.45
C ILE A 791 47.23 -23.77 3.53
N GLU A 792 47.27 -22.44 3.32
CA GLU A 792 48.25 -21.78 2.49
C GLU A 792 49.68 -22.06 2.95
N ALA A 793 49.95 -21.94 4.25
CA ALA A 793 51.27 -22.25 4.83
C ALA A 793 51.67 -23.71 4.60
N GLU A 794 50.73 -24.66 4.73
CA GLU A 794 50.95 -26.09 4.48
C GLU A 794 51.26 -26.33 3.01
N GLN A 795 50.55 -25.71 2.09
CA GLN A 795 50.81 -25.84 0.65
C GLN A 795 52.21 -25.31 0.27
N ARG A 796 52.61 -24.16 0.84
CA ARG A 796 53.95 -23.58 0.60
C ARG A 796 55.02 -24.53 1.14
N LYS A 797 54.87 -25.10 2.34
CA LYS A 797 55.79 -26.09 2.94
C LYS A 797 55.84 -27.40 2.15
N ALA A 798 54.74 -27.79 1.53
CA ALA A 798 54.65 -28.97 0.70
C ALA A 798 55.31 -28.80 -0.67
N GLY A 799 55.73 -27.60 -1.09
CA GLY A 799 56.40 -27.32 -2.34
C GLY A 799 55.50 -26.81 -3.48
N TRP A 800 54.25 -26.45 -3.21
CA TRP A 800 53.42 -25.78 -4.19
C TRP A 800 53.85 -24.32 -4.34
N GLU A 801 54.03 -23.85 -5.53
CA GLU A 801 54.38 -22.47 -5.88
C GLU A 801 53.22 -21.79 -6.64
N ILE A 802 52.90 -20.54 -6.31
CA ILE A 802 51.95 -19.72 -7.08
C ILE A 802 52.66 -19.25 -8.34
N VAL A 803 52.16 -19.66 -9.52
CA VAL A 803 52.68 -19.26 -10.81
C VAL A 803 52.05 -17.96 -11.30
N SER A 804 50.73 -17.88 -11.21
CA SER A 804 49.99 -16.69 -11.65
C SER A 804 48.64 -16.62 -10.96
N PRO A 805 48.28 -15.47 -10.38
CA PRO A 805 46.92 -15.16 -9.96
C PRO A 805 46.15 -14.51 -11.09
N GLU A 806 44.80 -14.66 -11.09
CA GLU A 806 43.84 -13.98 -12.00
C GLU A 806 44.24 -14.02 -13.47
N GLU A 807 44.71 -15.18 -13.91
CA GLU A 807 45.21 -15.37 -15.28
C GLU A 807 44.04 -15.44 -16.27
N ARG A 808 44.01 -14.54 -17.23
CA ARG A 808 42.89 -14.37 -18.16
C ARG A 808 43.15 -15.04 -19.49
N PHE A 809 42.23 -15.90 -19.93
CA PHE A 809 42.21 -16.50 -21.25
C PHE A 809 41.02 -15.99 -22.10
N GLY A 810 41.01 -16.29 -23.38
CA GLY A 810 40.04 -15.78 -24.35
C GLY A 810 40.32 -14.31 -24.71
N ASN A 811 41.58 -13.91 -24.76
CA ASN A 811 42.08 -12.61 -25.19
C ASN A 811 43.21 -12.78 -26.27
N ASP A 812 43.80 -11.69 -26.73
CA ASP A 812 44.81 -11.72 -27.77
C ASP A 812 46.12 -12.45 -27.34
N GLN A 813 46.43 -12.47 -26.05
CA GLN A 813 47.63 -13.09 -25.50
C GLN A 813 47.43 -14.60 -25.24
N TRP A 814 46.22 -14.99 -24.89
CA TRP A 814 45.83 -16.37 -24.67
C TRP A 814 44.44 -16.60 -25.30
N PRO A 815 44.40 -16.79 -26.63
CA PRO A 815 43.15 -17.04 -27.32
C PRO A 815 42.59 -18.41 -26.94
N PHE A 816 41.30 -18.49 -26.69
CA PHE A 816 40.58 -19.75 -26.47
C PHE A 816 39.21 -19.66 -27.13
N GLN A 817 38.92 -20.58 -28.02
CA GLN A 817 37.72 -20.60 -28.83
C GLN A 817 37.08 -21.98 -28.84
N ILE A 818 35.76 -22.02 -28.70
CA ILE A 818 34.97 -23.24 -28.86
C ILE A 818 33.97 -22.99 -29.98
N SER A 819 33.93 -23.85 -30.99
CA SER A 819 33.03 -23.71 -32.16
C SER A 819 33.08 -22.30 -32.79
N GLY A 820 34.28 -21.66 -32.79
CA GLY A 820 34.48 -20.33 -33.35
C GLY A 820 33.90 -19.17 -32.54
N LEU A 821 33.50 -19.39 -31.29
CA LEU A 821 33.13 -18.34 -30.33
C LEU A 821 34.26 -18.18 -29.31
N THR A 822 34.63 -16.95 -29.02
CA THR A 822 35.59 -16.66 -27.97
C THR A 822 35.02 -17.02 -26.60
N VAL A 823 35.66 -17.96 -25.91
CA VAL A 823 35.34 -18.31 -24.53
C VAL A 823 36.34 -17.63 -23.61
N ALA A 824 35.93 -16.66 -22.88
CA ALA A 824 36.77 -15.87 -22.01
C ALA A 824 36.52 -16.19 -20.53
N GLY A 825 37.60 -16.39 -19.82
CA GLY A 825 37.56 -16.67 -18.39
C GLY A 825 38.76 -16.08 -17.66
N CYS A 826 38.71 -16.20 -16.35
CA CYS A 826 39.79 -15.84 -15.46
C CYS A 826 39.97 -16.99 -14.49
N ILE A 827 41.19 -17.53 -14.42
CA ILE A 827 41.57 -18.58 -13.47
C ILE A 827 42.06 -17.86 -12.22
N ASP A 828 41.41 -18.07 -11.08
CA ASP A 828 41.73 -17.34 -9.85
C ASP A 828 43.21 -17.55 -9.44
N ARG A 829 43.73 -18.80 -9.57
CA ARG A 829 45.11 -19.09 -9.26
C ARG A 829 45.63 -20.29 -10.06
N ILE A 830 46.86 -20.20 -10.58
CA ILE A 830 47.61 -21.30 -11.14
C ILE A 830 48.77 -21.59 -10.21
N GLU A 831 48.90 -22.84 -9.79
CA GLU A 831 49.98 -23.33 -8.94
C GLU A 831 50.78 -24.45 -9.62
N ARG A 832 52.07 -24.61 -9.26
CA ARG A 832 52.93 -25.64 -9.78
C ARG A 832 53.66 -26.38 -8.66
N HIS A 833 53.80 -27.66 -8.82
CA HIS A 833 54.56 -28.51 -7.92
C HIS A 833 55.54 -29.39 -8.77
N PRO A 834 56.81 -29.58 -8.34
CA PRO A 834 57.77 -30.34 -9.13
C PRO A 834 57.33 -31.77 -9.44
N GLU A 835 56.63 -32.43 -8.54
CA GLU A 835 56.19 -33.82 -8.68
C GLU A 835 54.73 -33.98 -9.11
N HIS A 836 53.87 -33.00 -8.80
CA HIS A 836 52.42 -33.11 -9.03
C HIS A 836 51.90 -32.30 -10.24
N GLY A 837 52.82 -31.59 -10.95
CA GLY A 837 52.42 -30.82 -12.11
C GLY A 837 51.78 -29.47 -11.82
N THR A 838 50.83 -29.07 -12.65
CA THR A 838 50.15 -27.79 -12.56
C THR A 838 48.71 -27.98 -12.02
N ARG A 839 48.30 -27.14 -11.07
CA ARG A 839 46.95 -27.14 -10.52
C ARG A 839 46.26 -25.79 -10.80
N VAL A 840 45.06 -25.85 -11.37
CA VAL A 840 44.17 -24.68 -11.46
C VAL A 840 43.29 -24.67 -10.23
N VAL A 841 43.27 -23.54 -9.54
CA VAL A 841 42.50 -23.37 -8.29
C VAL A 841 41.48 -22.25 -8.47
N ASP A 842 40.25 -22.50 -8.09
CA ASP A 842 39.16 -21.51 -8.08
C ASP A 842 38.63 -21.37 -6.65
N PHE A 843 38.55 -20.15 -6.15
CA PHE A 843 38.16 -19.86 -4.78
C PHE A 843 36.64 -19.78 -4.62
N LYS A 844 36.15 -20.43 -3.58
CA LYS A 844 34.71 -20.43 -3.26
C LYS A 844 34.45 -20.09 -1.79
N THR A 845 33.53 -19.15 -1.55
CA THR A 845 33.14 -18.70 -0.19
C THR A 845 31.87 -19.33 0.30
N PHE A 846 31.32 -20.34 -0.38
CA PHE A 846 30.15 -21.09 0.09
C PHE A 846 30.57 -22.18 1.12
N SER A 847 29.59 -22.81 1.78
CA SER A 847 29.77 -23.91 2.71
C SER A 847 29.61 -25.25 2.00
N PRO A 848 30.71 -26.04 1.77
CA PRO A 848 30.61 -27.35 1.13
C PRO A 848 30.03 -28.45 2.01
N GLY A 849 29.77 -28.14 3.28
CA GLY A 849 29.46 -29.14 4.30
C GLY A 849 30.74 -29.71 4.97
N SER A 850 30.59 -30.63 5.89
CA SER A 850 31.71 -31.21 6.64
C SER A 850 31.54 -32.71 6.86
N GLY A 851 32.68 -33.44 7.00
CA GLY A 851 32.68 -34.87 7.25
C GLY A 851 32.05 -35.68 6.12
N SER A 852 31.22 -36.66 6.42
CA SER A 852 30.48 -37.48 5.44
C SER A 852 29.41 -36.75 4.61
N HIS A 853 29.10 -35.51 4.96
CA HIS A 853 28.14 -34.65 4.27
C HIS A 853 28.81 -33.54 3.43
N ARG A 854 30.13 -33.64 3.27
CA ARG A 854 30.86 -32.70 2.42
C ARG A 854 30.61 -33.02 0.95
N ASN A 855 30.14 -32.01 0.18
CA ASN A 855 30.00 -32.13 -1.24
C ASN A 855 31.36 -32.30 -1.93
N THR A 856 31.43 -33.18 -2.91
CA THR A 856 32.60 -33.37 -3.76
C THR A 856 32.62 -32.35 -4.90
N VAL A 857 33.81 -32.11 -5.51
CA VAL A 857 33.93 -31.05 -6.55
C VAL A 857 33.06 -31.37 -7.76
N ASP A 858 32.97 -32.62 -8.17
CA ASP A 858 32.11 -33.08 -9.27
C ASP A 858 30.62 -32.71 -9.05
N SER A 859 30.14 -32.82 -7.80
CA SER A 859 28.73 -32.56 -7.46
C SER A 859 28.28 -31.09 -7.71
N TYR A 860 29.19 -30.16 -7.85
CA TYR A 860 28.89 -28.76 -8.24
C TYR A 860 28.78 -28.59 -9.76
N HIS A 861 29.29 -29.53 -10.53
CA HIS A 861 29.33 -29.50 -11.97
C HIS A 861 28.32 -30.44 -12.61
N LEU A 862 28.08 -31.58 -11.97
CA LEU A 862 27.26 -32.69 -12.45
C LEU A 862 26.15 -33.00 -11.42
N VAL A 863 24.94 -33.06 -11.91
CA VAL A 863 23.77 -33.34 -11.05
C VAL A 863 23.04 -34.56 -11.61
N PRO A 864 22.72 -35.56 -10.75
CA PRO A 864 21.91 -36.70 -11.17
C PRO A 864 20.52 -36.27 -11.65
N LEU A 865 20.01 -36.89 -12.70
CA LEU A 865 18.63 -36.68 -13.14
C LEU A 865 17.68 -37.14 -12.03
N LYS A 866 16.67 -36.33 -11.72
CA LYS A 866 15.61 -36.69 -10.77
C LYS A 866 14.78 -37.83 -11.40
N ARG A 867 14.22 -38.70 -10.57
CA ARG A 867 13.33 -39.81 -11.05
C ARG A 867 12.07 -39.33 -11.78
N THR A 868 11.71 -38.08 -11.64
CA THR A 868 10.57 -37.42 -12.27
C THR A 868 10.94 -36.68 -13.55
N GLU A 869 12.25 -36.51 -13.84
CA GLU A 869 12.74 -35.84 -15.04
C GLU A 869 12.88 -36.91 -16.16
N ASP A 870 12.30 -36.61 -17.35
CA ASP A 870 12.53 -37.43 -18.55
C ASP A 870 13.90 -37.06 -19.15
N GLU A 871 14.71 -38.05 -19.45
CA GLU A 871 16.00 -37.84 -20.14
C GLU A 871 15.83 -37.08 -21.45
N ASN A 872 14.72 -37.30 -22.17
CA ASN A 872 14.40 -36.60 -23.42
C ASN A 872 14.09 -35.10 -23.22
N SER A 873 13.94 -34.64 -21.97
CA SER A 873 13.75 -33.21 -21.66
C SER A 873 15.04 -32.40 -21.77
N PHE A 874 16.20 -33.09 -21.86
CA PHE A 874 17.50 -32.44 -21.96
C PHE A 874 18.19 -32.83 -23.27
N PRO A 875 18.94 -31.92 -23.91
CA PRO A 875 19.75 -32.24 -25.08
C PRO A 875 20.85 -33.28 -24.74
N ASP A 876 21.10 -34.22 -25.65
CA ASP A 876 22.12 -35.27 -25.47
C ASP A 876 23.50 -34.71 -25.05
N TRP A 877 23.89 -33.55 -25.61
CA TRP A 877 25.17 -32.92 -25.31
C TRP A 877 25.26 -32.40 -23.85
N MET A 878 24.12 -32.34 -23.12
CA MET A 878 24.11 -31.94 -21.72
C MET A 878 24.22 -33.11 -20.77
N LEU A 879 24.08 -34.33 -21.28
CA LEU A 879 24.06 -35.56 -20.51
C LEU A 879 25.38 -36.28 -20.55
N VAL A 880 25.76 -36.95 -19.44
CA VAL A 880 26.92 -37.81 -19.34
C VAL A 880 26.61 -39.02 -18.46
N GLU A 881 27.10 -40.19 -18.84
CA GLU A 881 26.95 -41.40 -18.05
C GLU A 881 28.12 -41.52 -17.06
N SER A 882 27.81 -41.66 -15.81
CA SER A 882 28.77 -41.87 -14.73
C SER A 882 29.34 -43.30 -14.80
N GLY A 883 30.54 -43.55 -14.26
CA GLY A 883 31.19 -44.87 -14.23
C GLY A 883 30.38 -45.97 -13.54
N ASP A 884 29.36 -45.64 -12.76
CA ASP A 884 28.38 -46.56 -12.13
C ASP A 884 27.07 -46.70 -12.95
N GLY A 885 27.01 -46.17 -14.20
CA GLY A 885 25.87 -46.28 -15.08
C GLY A 885 24.71 -45.33 -14.78
N ARG A 886 24.91 -44.32 -13.95
CA ARG A 886 23.92 -43.27 -13.72
C ARG A 886 24.04 -42.12 -14.72
N LEU A 887 22.91 -41.63 -15.19
CA LEU A 887 22.87 -40.47 -16.07
C LEU A 887 22.94 -39.18 -15.24
N LEU A 888 23.95 -38.37 -15.54
CA LEU A 888 24.19 -37.06 -14.94
C LEU A 888 24.00 -35.98 -15.99
N ARG A 889 23.69 -34.75 -15.56
CA ARG A 889 23.68 -33.59 -16.45
C ARG A 889 24.68 -32.51 -16.00
N TRP A 890 25.29 -31.86 -16.98
CA TRP A 890 26.14 -30.71 -16.76
C TRP A 890 25.32 -29.49 -16.28
N THR A 891 25.79 -28.86 -15.21
CA THR A 891 25.22 -27.62 -14.68
C THR A 891 26.24 -26.49 -14.58
N ASP A 892 27.51 -26.83 -14.54
CA ASP A 892 28.63 -25.89 -14.51
C ASP A 892 29.84 -26.46 -15.26
N LEU A 893 30.44 -25.67 -16.12
CA LEU A 893 31.61 -26.05 -16.94
C LEU A 893 32.87 -25.30 -16.52
N GLN A 894 32.89 -24.60 -15.37
CA GLN A 894 33.97 -23.69 -15.01
C GLN A 894 35.33 -24.38 -14.94
N LEU A 895 35.51 -25.36 -14.08
CA LEU A 895 36.79 -26.05 -13.93
C LEU A 895 37.21 -26.88 -15.19
N PRO A 896 36.30 -27.64 -15.84
CA PRO A 896 36.65 -28.32 -17.07
C PRO A 896 37.17 -27.39 -18.16
N LEU A 897 36.54 -26.22 -18.36
CA LEU A 897 36.99 -25.25 -19.35
C LEU A 897 38.32 -24.59 -18.97
N TYR A 898 38.61 -24.43 -17.68
CA TYR A 898 39.93 -23.97 -17.23
C TYR A 898 41.02 -24.99 -17.58
N VAL A 899 40.75 -26.27 -17.33
CA VAL A 899 41.68 -27.35 -17.68
C VAL A 899 41.91 -27.44 -19.20
N LEU A 900 40.83 -27.35 -19.99
CA LEU A 900 40.89 -27.34 -21.46
C LEU A 900 41.72 -26.16 -21.99
N ALA A 901 41.48 -24.95 -21.48
CA ALA A 901 42.26 -23.78 -21.86
C ALA A 901 43.76 -23.91 -21.50
N MET A 902 44.06 -24.49 -20.34
CA MET A 902 45.43 -24.76 -19.92
C MET A 902 46.11 -25.86 -20.79
N LYS A 903 45.38 -26.92 -21.15
CA LYS A 903 45.90 -27.98 -22.04
C LYS A 903 46.18 -27.46 -23.45
N GLU A 904 45.37 -26.52 -23.97
CA GLU A 904 45.61 -25.86 -25.24
C GLU A 904 46.90 -25.04 -25.20
N ARG A 905 47.18 -24.36 -24.07
CA ARG A 905 48.37 -23.56 -23.84
C ARG A 905 49.63 -24.42 -23.62
N ASP A 906 49.50 -25.51 -22.83
CA ASP A 906 50.60 -26.45 -22.54
C ASP A 906 50.13 -27.92 -22.66
N PRO A 907 50.15 -28.49 -23.87
CA PRO A 907 49.64 -29.85 -24.12
C PRO A 907 50.42 -30.96 -23.41
N LYS A 908 51.60 -30.67 -22.86
CA LYS A 908 52.44 -31.66 -22.17
C LYS A 908 52.35 -31.61 -20.66
N ALA A 909 51.71 -30.57 -20.11
CA ALA A 909 51.56 -30.41 -18.67
C ALA A 909 50.52 -31.39 -18.10
N THR A 910 50.85 -31.98 -16.96
CA THR A 910 49.83 -32.63 -16.14
C THR A 910 49.06 -31.56 -15.42
N ILE A 911 47.75 -31.41 -15.74
CA ILE A 911 46.91 -30.34 -15.21
C ILE A 911 45.80 -30.95 -14.37
N THR A 912 45.68 -30.46 -13.17
CA THR A 912 44.60 -30.83 -12.23
C THR A 912 43.77 -29.62 -11.84
N ALA A 913 42.51 -29.81 -11.44
CA ALA A 913 41.59 -28.76 -11.01
C ALA A 913 41.16 -28.95 -9.55
N ALA A 914 41.02 -27.84 -8.86
CA ALA A 914 40.58 -27.85 -7.48
C ALA A 914 39.68 -26.64 -7.12
N TYR A 915 38.77 -26.85 -6.20
CA TYR A 915 38.16 -25.76 -5.45
C TYR A 915 38.92 -25.50 -4.16
N ALA A 916 39.23 -24.22 -3.91
CA ALA A 916 39.68 -23.74 -2.62
C ALA A 916 38.46 -23.16 -1.88
N THR A 917 37.91 -23.92 -0.95
CA THR A 917 36.70 -23.53 -0.22
C THR A 917 37.04 -22.75 1.06
N LEU A 918 36.39 -21.58 1.25
CA LEU A 918 36.51 -20.76 2.45
C LEU A 918 35.10 -20.69 3.11
N GLY A 919 34.68 -21.81 3.71
CA GLY A 919 33.37 -21.99 4.31
C GLY A 919 33.19 -21.22 5.61
N LYS A 920 32.03 -21.44 6.26
CA LYS A 920 31.63 -20.73 7.49
C LYS A 920 32.31 -21.27 8.76
N SER A 921 32.94 -22.43 8.68
CA SER A 921 33.69 -23.08 9.78
C SER A 921 35.06 -23.54 9.31
N GLU A 922 35.98 -23.75 10.24
CA GLU A 922 37.35 -24.22 9.93
C GLU A 922 37.35 -25.56 9.20
N ALA A 923 36.46 -26.47 9.55
CA ALA A 923 36.31 -27.77 8.87
C ALA A 923 35.85 -27.69 7.41
N GLU A 924 35.30 -26.54 7.00
CA GLU A 924 34.88 -26.30 5.62
C GLU A 924 35.92 -25.58 4.76
N VAL A 925 37.06 -25.24 5.34
CA VAL A 925 38.20 -24.63 4.61
C VAL A 925 39.17 -25.68 4.17
N ALA A 926 39.31 -25.84 2.87
CA ALA A 926 40.19 -26.87 2.28
C ALA A 926 40.48 -26.60 0.78
N ILE A 927 41.45 -27.32 0.26
CA ILE A 927 41.63 -27.47 -1.21
C ILE A 927 41.07 -28.84 -1.58
N ASP A 928 39.97 -28.85 -2.31
CA ASP A 928 39.33 -30.07 -2.78
C ASP A 928 39.67 -30.28 -4.25
N GLN A 929 40.50 -31.30 -4.55
CA GLN A 929 40.89 -31.61 -5.90
C GLN A 929 39.85 -32.49 -6.59
N TRP A 930 39.57 -32.23 -7.87
CA TRP A 930 38.74 -33.09 -8.70
C TRP A 930 39.55 -34.25 -9.27
N THR A 931 39.54 -35.38 -8.58
CA THR A 931 40.39 -36.53 -8.92
C THR A 931 39.91 -37.31 -10.15
N ASP A 932 38.59 -37.28 -10.39
CA ASP A 932 37.93 -38.08 -11.42
C ASP A 932 37.71 -37.34 -12.74
N LEU A 933 38.31 -36.13 -12.89
CA LEU A 933 38.26 -35.34 -14.11
C LEU A 933 39.25 -35.90 -15.14
N ASP A 934 38.86 -36.95 -15.85
CA ASP A 934 39.63 -37.59 -16.90
C ASP A 934 39.39 -37.00 -18.31
N GLU A 935 40.04 -37.53 -19.32
CA GLU A 935 39.89 -37.09 -20.70
C GLU A 935 38.46 -37.28 -21.23
N ALA A 936 37.79 -38.39 -20.87
CA ALA A 936 36.43 -38.66 -21.33
C ALA A 936 35.45 -37.65 -20.80
N LEU A 937 35.63 -37.24 -19.54
CA LEU A 937 34.79 -36.24 -18.88
C LEU A 937 35.05 -34.83 -19.42
N LEU A 938 36.34 -34.52 -19.76
CA LEU A 938 36.71 -33.27 -20.45
C LEU A 938 36.12 -33.18 -21.85
N ASP A 939 36.13 -34.28 -22.62
CA ASP A 939 35.50 -34.34 -23.95
C ASP A 939 33.98 -34.14 -23.85
N SER A 940 33.34 -34.72 -22.85
CA SER A 940 31.92 -34.51 -22.58
C SER A 940 31.61 -33.05 -22.19
N ALA A 941 32.46 -32.41 -21.36
CA ALA A 941 32.33 -31.01 -21.00
C ALA A 941 32.48 -30.09 -22.21
N LEU A 942 33.43 -30.43 -23.12
CA LEU A 942 33.64 -29.70 -24.37
C LEU A 942 32.40 -29.83 -25.27
N ALA A 943 31.86 -31.05 -25.44
CA ALA A 943 30.65 -31.27 -26.21
C ALA A 943 29.44 -30.50 -25.64
N CYS A 944 29.34 -30.44 -24.30
CA CYS A 944 28.34 -29.64 -23.64
C CYS A 944 28.52 -28.13 -23.93
N ALA A 945 29.73 -27.61 -23.86
CA ALA A 945 30.00 -26.22 -24.20
C ALA A 945 29.69 -25.91 -25.68
N GLU A 946 30.08 -26.79 -26.62
CA GLU A 946 29.76 -26.66 -28.04
C GLU A 946 28.26 -26.67 -28.31
N GLY A 947 27.50 -27.58 -27.68
CA GLY A 947 26.06 -27.64 -27.80
C GLY A 947 25.37 -26.39 -27.27
N ALA A 948 25.77 -25.89 -26.09
CA ALA A 948 25.26 -24.67 -25.51
C ALA A 948 25.60 -23.43 -26.38
N ILE A 949 26.81 -23.33 -26.92
CA ILE A 949 27.21 -22.24 -27.81
C ILE A 949 26.41 -22.27 -29.12
N GLN A 950 26.18 -23.47 -29.69
CA GLN A 950 25.34 -23.60 -30.88
C GLN A 950 23.90 -23.20 -30.62
N ALA A 951 23.33 -23.64 -29.51
CA ALA A 951 21.96 -23.28 -29.11
C ALA A 951 21.83 -21.76 -28.87
N ILE A 952 22.85 -21.08 -28.30
CA ILE A 952 22.85 -19.60 -28.16
C ILE A 952 22.87 -18.93 -29.54
N ARG A 953 23.66 -19.43 -30.48
CA ARG A 953 23.76 -18.92 -31.87
C ARG A 953 22.45 -19.09 -32.65
N ASP A 954 21.76 -20.21 -32.38
CA ASP A 954 20.45 -20.51 -32.96
C ASP A 954 19.31 -19.79 -32.23
N GLU A 955 19.64 -18.85 -31.34
CA GLU A 955 18.69 -18.08 -30.56
C GLU A 955 17.67 -18.91 -29.73
N GLN A 956 18.10 -20.11 -29.26
CA GLN A 956 17.28 -21.00 -28.48
C GLN A 956 17.18 -20.50 -27.03
N PHE A 957 16.36 -19.46 -26.80
CA PHE A 957 16.17 -18.85 -25.48
C PHE A 957 14.81 -19.23 -24.84
N TRP A 958 13.99 -19.96 -25.54
CA TRP A 958 12.66 -20.42 -25.10
C TRP A 958 12.55 -21.94 -25.30
N PRO A 959 11.86 -22.71 -24.44
CA PRO A 959 11.16 -22.28 -23.21
C PRO A 959 12.12 -22.04 -22.03
N PRO A 960 11.63 -21.41 -20.93
CA PRO A 960 12.36 -21.36 -19.68
C PRO A 960 12.46 -22.76 -19.06
N SER A 961 13.44 -22.98 -18.19
CA SER A 961 13.53 -24.22 -17.43
C SER A 961 12.37 -24.31 -16.40
N GLU A 962 11.79 -25.49 -16.21
CA GLU A 962 10.69 -25.74 -15.29
C GLU A 962 11.02 -25.34 -13.85
N ASP A 963 12.23 -25.69 -13.40
CA ASP A 963 12.75 -25.27 -12.09
C ASP A 963 13.42 -23.90 -12.22
N ALA A 964 12.93 -22.90 -11.50
CA ALA A 964 13.62 -21.61 -11.40
C ALA A 964 14.98 -21.78 -10.67
N PRO A 965 16.04 -21.08 -11.12
CA PRO A 965 17.31 -21.09 -10.40
C PRO A 965 17.14 -20.66 -8.94
N PRO A 966 17.92 -21.19 -8.00
CA PRO A 966 17.81 -20.84 -6.57
C PRO A 966 17.94 -19.34 -6.30
N TRP A 967 18.63 -18.60 -7.16
CA TRP A 967 18.83 -17.15 -7.13
C TRP A 967 18.27 -16.53 -8.40
N ASP A 968 16.95 -16.27 -8.41
CA ASP A 968 16.24 -15.75 -9.56
C ASP A 968 16.04 -14.24 -9.44
N ASP A 969 16.86 -13.47 -10.20
CA ASP A 969 16.75 -12.01 -10.27
C ASP A 969 15.43 -11.55 -10.91
N PHE A 970 14.75 -12.43 -11.64
CA PHE A 970 13.58 -12.13 -12.46
C PHE A 970 12.27 -12.68 -11.91
N LYS A 971 12.29 -13.25 -10.71
CA LYS A 971 11.11 -13.83 -10.06
C LYS A 971 9.91 -12.88 -10.01
N ASP A 972 10.16 -11.61 -9.67
CA ASP A 972 9.10 -10.61 -9.55
C ASP A 972 8.54 -10.18 -10.92
N LEU A 973 9.33 -10.32 -11.99
CA LEU A 973 8.94 -10.00 -13.36
C LEU A 973 8.16 -11.16 -14.01
N LEU A 974 8.62 -12.38 -13.79
CA LEU A 974 8.09 -13.57 -14.49
C LEU A 974 6.94 -14.25 -13.76
N GLN A 975 6.64 -13.83 -12.52
CA GLN A 975 5.64 -14.49 -11.68
C GLN A 975 6.00 -15.97 -11.40
N PRO A 976 5.12 -16.80 -10.84
CA PRO A 976 5.41 -18.22 -10.59
C PRO A 976 5.67 -19.05 -11.85
N ALA A 977 5.03 -18.69 -12.96
CA ALA A 977 5.18 -19.37 -14.25
C ALA A 977 5.52 -18.37 -15.35
N ALA A 978 6.74 -18.48 -15.89
CA ALA A 978 7.20 -17.58 -16.96
C ALA A 978 6.33 -17.69 -18.23
N GLU A 979 5.79 -18.86 -18.50
CA GLU A 979 4.93 -19.15 -19.64
C GLU A 979 3.65 -18.30 -19.64
N ASP A 980 3.11 -18.03 -18.46
CA ASP A 980 1.88 -17.24 -18.30
C ASP A 980 2.13 -15.73 -18.51
N ALA A 981 3.38 -15.28 -18.29
CA ALA A 981 3.75 -13.87 -18.34
C ALA A 981 4.41 -13.46 -19.66
N VAL A 982 4.74 -14.39 -20.56
CA VAL A 982 5.56 -14.13 -21.75
C VAL A 982 4.87 -14.60 -23.02
N ASP A 983 4.76 -13.70 -24.00
CA ASP A 983 4.42 -14.04 -25.39
C ASP A 983 5.72 -14.39 -26.15
N PRO A 984 6.02 -15.67 -26.40
CA PRO A 984 7.29 -16.09 -26.97
C PRO A 984 7.41 -15.86 -28.49
N THR A 985 6.40 -15.34 -29.15
CA THR A 985 6.37 -15.21 -30.63
C THR A 985 7.57 -14.42 -31.18
N GLY A 986 8.09 -13.48 -30.40
CA GLY A 986 9.30 -12.73 -30.74
C GLY A 986 10.61 -13.52 -30.67
N LEU A 987 10.64 -14.67 -29.97
CA LEU A 987 11.81 -15.55 -29.83
C LEU A 987 11.71 -16.81 -30.69
N THR A 988 10.52 -17.22 -31.08
CA THR A 988 10.25 -18.49 -31.76
C THR A 988 10.07 -18.35 -33.28
N GLN A 989 9.94 -17.13 -33.83
CA GLN A 989 9.91 -16.82 -35.26
C GLN A 989 11.29 -16.49 -35.82
#